data_ecb7b6468c42a93cb4b7d333ee7931f3
#
_entry.id   ecb7b6468c42a93cb4b7d333ee7931f3
#
_cell.length_a   1.000
_cell.length_b   1.000
_cell.length_c   1.000
_cell.angle_alpha   90.00
_cell.angle_beta   90.00
_cell.angle_gamma   90.00
#
_symmetry.space_group_name_H-M   'P 1'
#
loop_
_entity.id
_entity.type
_entity.pdbx_description
1 polymer ?
#
loop_
_entity_poly.entity_id
_entity_poly.type
_entity_poly.pdbx_seq_one_letter_code
_entity_poly.pdbx_strand_id
1 'polypeptide(L)'
;MIGAITLNGDSWWWVSLLVGIALLGSSYFAWKSEGRLIKGYALGLSLRALGIVLLLLCLLDPHWTGERPAKGANIVAVVADNSQGMQLSDIGQEESRGGILKGRLAGTEASWLSELSENFQARSYRFDRELRRVTDFASLDFRGDRSNLAYSLQQLKERFEGLPLAGILLFTDGVATDSAAIDSINLSTFPPIYPVVVGDSTPLPDLSIERVELRQTAFDDAPISLKAIVSSASLPAQNVSVSVTPLEIRDALPAVNDESDLPQPQSFRTQASGSNHTLVFDWRPIRTGIQFYRLSTSNLNLGEEATEANNERIAMVDGGQKAFRILYVTGRPNWEYKFLNRALYKDPQLQMTGLIRVARREPKFEFKGRSGESSNPLYRGFGRDEEETEDYDQPVLIRVNARDENELSDGFPKTAEELFEYDALIIDDLEAEFFSFNQQTLIRRFVSERGGGLLALGGADALDHGGYEETPIAGTLPIYLDQTFKRASSENLSWKLTREGWVEPWTRVRPLERDERARLNTMPPFRVLNTIPKIKPGARVLAEVENLLGDRYPSLVAHNFGAGKVACVAIGDMWRWGMRGESEQEDLARLWRQIARWLVTDVPEIVEIEAKESSEGIVLNVEARNDDYKPLEIGQARITIQRVDLTEEERTNYKGFTEVDLFAEPIVDSPGRFTTTFASRDEGAYIASVEVLGPEGEVIGMAETGWVNEPLTNEYRALSPDRDLLQRIATQTGGEVLDWNALATIGDKISKQQTPITEIWSYPLWHNGWLFAASLCCFLAEWGLRRKKGLA
;
A
#
# COMPACT_ATOMS: atom_id res chain seq x y z
N MET A 1 -45.41 5.91 -2.44
CA MET A 1 -45.89 6.83 -3.51
C MET A 1 -47.14 7.55 -3.01
N ILE A 2 -47.09 8.86 -2.86
CA ILE A 2 -48.22 9.68 -2.47
C ILE A 2 -48.88 10.10 -3.77
N GLY A 3 -50.05 9.49 -4.11
CA GLY A 3 -50.78 9.91 -5.28
C GLY A 3 -51.41 11.29 -5.05
N ALA A 4 -51.28 12.18 -6.00
CA ALA A 4 -51.89 13.49 -5.99
C ALA A 4 -53.23 13.47 -6.74
N ILE A 5 -54.21 14.23 -6.26
CA ILE A 5 -55.45 14.42 -7.02
C ILE A 5 -55.21 15.59 -7.99
N THR A 6 -55.19 15.30 -9.27
CA THR A 6 -55.14 16.32 -10.33
C THR A 6 -56.51 16.48 -10.98
N LEU A 7 -56.84 17.68 -11.35
CA LEU A 7 -58.09 17.99 -12.08
C LEU A 7 -57.75 18.14 -13.55
N ASN A 8 -58.20 17.20 -14.36
CA ASN A 8 -57.90 17.16 -15.80
C ASN A 8 -58.81 18.04 -16.62
N GLY A 9 -59.87 18.60 -15.98
CA GLY A 9 -60.84 19.50 -16.59
C GLY A 9 -60.39 20.96 -16.68
N ASP A 10 -59.12 21.26 -16.88
CA ASP A 10 -58.54 22.62 -16.87
C ASP A 10 -59.20 23.59 -17.88
N SER A 11 -59.72 23.09 -19.01
CA SER A 11 -60.43 23.90 -19.97
C SER A 11 -61.93 24.17 -19.61
N TRP A 12 -62.46 23.38 -18.65
CA TRP A 12 -63.88 23.42 -18.30
C TRP A 12 -64.19 23.92 -16.87
N TRP A 13 -63.17 24.25 -16.08
CA TRP A 13 -63.36 24.69 -14.70
C TRP A 13 -64.22 25.92 -14.58
N TRP A 14 -64.11 26.89 -15.51
CA TRP A 14 -64.90 28.10 -15.54
C TRP A 14 -66.41 27.83 -15.95
N VAL A 15 -66.59 26.85 -16.88
CA VAL A 15 -67.91 26.37 -17.22
C VAL A 15 -68.59 25.68 -16.04
N SER A 16 -67.86 24.81 -15.34
CA SER A 16 -68.31 24.14 -14.13
C SER A 16 -68.66 25.16 -13.05
N LEU A 17 -67.85 26.18 -12.89
CA LEU A 17 -68.13 27.29 -11.93
C LEU A 17 -69.38 28.06 -12.34
N LEU A 18 -69.53 28.47 -13.60
CA LEU A 18 -70.72 29.19 -14.11
C LEU A 18 -72.01 28.39 -13.95
N VAL A 19 -71.99 27.11 -14.39
CA VAL A 19 -73.07 26.20 -14.19
C VAL A 19 -73.44 26.01 -12.74
N GLY A 20 -72.42 25.86 -11.88
CA GLY A 20 -72.60 25.78 -10.43
C GLY A 20 -73.24 27.01 -9.83
N ILE A 21 -72.80 28.20 -10.17
CA ILE A 21 -73.38 29.48 -9.72
C ILE A 21 -74.77 29.60 -10.21
N ALA A 22 -75.08 29.26 -11.51
CA ALA A 22 -76.41 29.33 -12.07
C ALA A 22 -77.43 28.36 -11.38
N LEU A 23 -76.92 27.10 -11.13
CA LEU A 23 -77.82 26.08 -10.48
C LEU A 23 -78.01 26.38 -9.00
N LEU A 24 -76.96 26.79 -8.26
CA LEU A 24 -77.07 27.17 -6.86
C LEU A 24 -77.85 28.50 -6.70
N GLY A 25 -77.63 29.47 -7.61
CA GLY A 25 -78.31 30.73 -7.68
C GLY A 25 -79.83 30.51 -7.95
N SER A 26 -80.18 29.66 -8.95
CA SER A 26 -81.58 29.29 -9.20
C SER A 26 -82.24 28.59 -8.04
N SER A 27 -81.53 27.77 -7.32
CA SER A 27 -81.97 27.07 -6.12
C SER A 27 -82.18 28.00 -4.93
N TYR A 28 -81.30 28.99 -4.78
CA TYR A 28 -81.50 30.07 -3.80
C TYR A 28 -82.63 30.98 -4.12
N PHE A 29 -82.80 31.31 -5.43
CA PHE A 29 -83.92 32.16 -5.87
C PHE A 29 -85.30 31.47 -5.70
N ALA A 30 -85.38 30.20 -6.00
CA ALA A 30 -86.51 29.35 -5.76
C ALA A 30 -86.84 29.30 -4.23
N TRP A 31 -85.83 29.17 -3.40
CA TRP A 31 -85.94 29.20 -1.95
C TRP A 31 -86.46 30.54 -1.41
N LYS A 32 -86.02 31.64 -2.00
CA LYS A 32 -86.44 32.99 -1.58
C LYS A 32 -87.86 33.26 -2.02
N SER A 33 -88.34 32.71 -3.14
CA SER A 33 -89.68 32.92 -3.68
C SER A 33 -90.79 32.09 -2.97
N GLU A 34 -90.40 30.92 -2.39
CA GLU A 34 -91.41 30.00 -1.78
C GLU A 34 -91.71 30.20 -0.29
N GLY A 35 -91.25 31.29 0.32
CA GLY A 35 -91.58 31.67 1.70
C GLY A 35 -90.89 30.93 2.84
N ARG A 36 -90.37 31.72 3.74
CA ARG A 36 -89.37 31.36 4.85
C ARG A 36 -89.92 30.48 5.98
N LEU A 37 -91.06 29.82 5.87
CA LEU A 37 -91.74 29.29 7.08
C LEU A 37 -91.81 27.76 7.21
N ILE A 38 -91.17 26.96 6.40
CA ILE A 38 -91.39 25.51 6.51
C ILE A 38 -90.10 24.86 7.05
N LYS A 39 -90.20 24.37 8.31
CA LYS A 39 -89.15 23.55 8.94
C LYS A 39 -88.83 22.33 8.07
N GLY A 40 -87.58 22.25 7.55
CA GLY A 40 -87.08 21.17 6.67
C GLY A 40 -86.80 21.58 5.25
N TYR A 41 -87.04 22.79 4.84
CA TYR A 41 -86.71 23.31 3.51
C TYR A 41 -85.15 23.48 3.41
N ALA A 42 -84.49 23.89 4.51
CA ALA A 42 -83.04 24.00 4.57
C ALA A 42 -82.31 22.66 4.32
N LEU A 43 -82.94 21.55 4.84
CA LEU A 43 -82.37 20.21 4.58
C LEU A 43 -82.52 19.79 3.09
N GLY A 44 -83.65 20.11 2.42
CA GLY A 44 -83.80 19.85 1.01
C GLY A 44 -82.86 20.69 0.15
N LEU A 45 -82.67 21.98 0.52
CA LEU A 45 -81.68 22.83 -0.20
C LEU A 45 -80.21 22.34 -0.01
N SER A 46 -79.89 21.90 1.19
CA SER A 46 -78.51 21.34 1.41
C SER A 46 -78.28 20.05 0.65
N LEU A 47 -79.29 19.15 0.57
CA LEU A 47 -79.21 17.91 -0.26
C LEU A 47 -79.09 18.23 -1.74
N ARG A 48 -79.82 19.22 -2.24
CA ARG A 48 -79.76 19.66 -3.64
C ARG A 48 -78.38 20.30 -3.92
N ALA A 49 -77.88 21.18 -3.03
CA ALA A 49 -76.59 21.79 -3.16
C ALA A 49 -75.51 20.72 -3.13
N LEU A 50 -75.57 19.73 -2.24
CA LEU A 50 -74.63 18.61 -2.19
C LEU A 50 -74.63 17.78 -3.50
N GLY A 51 -75.79 17.43 -4.02
CA GLY A 51 -75.97 16.73 -5.31
C GLY A 51 -75.34 17.50 -6.48
N ILE A 52 -75.60 18.84 -6.53
CA ILE A 52 -75.01 19.74 -7.54
C ILE A 52 -73.51 19.76 -7.41
N VAL A 53 -72.94 19.91 -6.19
CA VAL A 53 -71.53 19.93 -5.95
C VAL A 53 -70.86 18.58 -6.37
N LEU A 54 -71.46 17.43 -6.07
CA LEU A 54 -70.99 16.11 -6.50
C LEU A 54 -70.96 15.98 -8.03
N LEU A 55 -71.95 16.49 -8.75
CA LEU A 55 -71.97 16.52 -10.20
C LEU A 55 -70.92 17.48 -10.78
N LEU A 56 -70.75 18.63 -10.19
CA LEU A 56 -69.73 19.60 -10.61
C LEU A 56 -68.33 19.02 -10.41
N LEU A 57 -68.11 18.27 -9.30
CA LEU A 57 -66.85 17.55 -9.11
C LEU A 57 -66.58 16.55 -10.21
N CYS A 58 -67.63 15.86 -10.75
CA CYS A 58 -67.45 14.96 -11.90
C CYS A 58 -67.04 15.70 -13.19
N LEU A 59 -67.53 16.95 -13.38
CA LEU A 59 -67.17 17.80 -14.52
C LEU A 59 -65.72 18.29 -14.50
N LEU A 60 -65.12 18.36 -13.33
CA LEU A 60 -63.71 18.72 -13.15
C LEU A 60 -62.74 17.57 -13.41
N ASP A 61 -63.28 16.39 -13.77
CA ASP A 61 -62.49 15.19 -14.12
C ASP A 61 -61.34 14.91 -13.13
N PRO A 62 -61.65 14.64 -11.85
CA PRO A 62 -60.61 14.37 -10.88
C PRO A 62 -59.93 13.03 -11.17
N HIS A 63 -58.62 13.07 -11.33
CA HIS A 63 -57.76 11.89 -11.52
C HIS A 63 -56.87 11.71 -10.31
N TRP A 64 -56.74 10.48 -9.86
CA TRP A 64 -55.71 10.11 -8.95
C TRP A 64 -54.47 9.77 -9.78
N THR A 65 -53.44 10.62 -9.73
CA THR A 65 -52.20 10.48 -10.50
C THR A 65 -51.04 10.12 -9.57
N GLY A 66 -50.14 9.34 -10.06
CA GLY A 66 -48.89 9.01 -9.38
C GLY A 66 -47.85 8.60 -10.43
N GLU A 67 -46.62 8.50 -9.99
CA GLU A 67 -45.53 8.00 -10.81
C GLU A 67 -45.30 6.54 -10.49
N ARG A 68 -44.97 5.74 -11.51
CA ARG A 68 -44.52 4.37 -11.39
C ARG A 68 -43.37 4.14 -12.36
N PRO A 69 -42.46 3.15 -12.10
CA PRO A 69 -41.45 2.78 -13.06
C PRO A 69 -42.07 2.46 -14.42
N ALA A 70 -41.48 3.03 -15.47
CA ALA A 70 -41.95 2.69 -16.83
C ALA A 70 -41.60 1.22 -17.14
N LYS A 71 -42.59 0.43 -17.49
CA LYS A 71 -42.41 -1.01 -17.74
C LYS A 71 -41.37 -1.27 -18.83
N GLY A 72 -40.38 -2.11 -18.52
CA GLY A 72 -39.33 -2.51 -19.46
C GLY A 72 -38.35 -1.41 -19.86
N ALA A 73 -38.42 -0.20 -19.28
CA ALA A 73 -37.52 0.90 -19.59
C ALA A 73 -36.32 0.95 -18.64
N ASN A 74 -36.48 0.53 -17.40
CA ASN A 74 -35.43 0.52 -16.40
C ASN A 74 -34.67 -0.82 -16.35
N ILE A 75 -33.37 -0.77 -16.08
CA ILE A 75 -32.50 -1.93 -16.04
C ILE A 75 -32.27 -2.33 -14.58
N VAL A 76 -32.21 -3.63 -14.30
CA VAL A 76 -31.75 -4.20 -13.03
C VAL A 76 -30.62 -5.16 -13.35
N ALA A 77 -29.45 -4.93 -12.76
CA ALA A 77 -28.32 -5.84 -12.87
C ALA A 77 -28.41 -6.94 -11.80
N VAL A 78 -28.31 -8.20 -12.23
CA VAL A 78 -28.24 -9.37 -11.36
C VAL A 78 -26.81 -9.90 -11.44
N VAL A 79 -26.08 -9.82 -10.34
CA VAL A 79 -24.64 -10.12 -10.27
C VAL A 79 -24.43 -11.28 -9.32
N ALA A 80 -23.84 -12.36 -9.79
CA ALA A 80 -23.56 -13.57 -9.01
C ALA A 80 -22.06 -13.79 -8.85
N ASP A 81 -21.65 -14.13 -7.65
CA ASP A 81 -20.30 -14.54 -7.32
C ASP A 81 -19.99 -15.90 -7.94
N ASN A 82 -18.85 -15.99 -8.61
CA ASN A 82 -18.36 -17.22 -9.25
C ASN A 82 -16.98 -17.64 -8.70
N SER A 83 -16.59 -17.12 -7.53
CA SER A 83 -15.33 -17.45 -6.88
C SER A 83 -15.30 -18.86 -6.29
N GLN A 84 -14.09 -19.36 -6.01
CA GLN A 84 -13.92 -20.68 -5.38
C GLN A 84 -14.43 -20.74 -3.94
N GLY A 85 -14.48 -19.62 -3.22
CA GLY A 85 -15.10 -19.54 -1.90
C GLY A 85 -16.55 -20.04 -1.88
N MET A 86 -17.23 -19.96 -3.01
CA MET A 86 -18.59 -20.51 -3.17
C MET A 86 -18.66 -22.05 -3.25
N GLN A 87 -17.51 -22.75 -3.35
CA GLN A 87 -17.47 -24.22 -3.29
C GLN A 87 -17.58 -24.76 -1.86
N LEU A 88 -17.40 -23.92 -0.85
CA LEU A 88 -17.56 -24.30 0.55
C LEU A 88 -19.00 -24.75 0.85
N SER A 89 -19.13 -25.76 1.71
CA SER A 89 -20.41 -26.22 2.24
C SER A 89 -20.57 -25.78 3.68
N ASP A 90 -21.71 -25.20 4.02
CA ASP A 90 -22.02 -24.81 5.40
C ASP A 90 -22.36 -26.04 6.26
N ILE A 91 -22.20 -25.93 7.57
CA ILE A 91 -22.43 -27.03 8.51
C ILE A 91 -23.86 -27.57 8.36
N GLY A 92 -23.95 -28.87 8.08
CA GLY A 92 -25.24 -29.55 7.90
C GLY A 92 -25.90 -29.39 6.54
N GLN A 93 -25.20 -28.76 5.57
CA GLN A 93 -25.60 -28.71 4.16
C GLN A 93 -24.83 -29.75 3.35
N GLU A 94 -25.52 -30.49 2.51
CA GLU A 94 -24.88 -31.45 1.57
C GLU A 94 -24.38 -30.72 0.29
N GLU A 95 -25.03 -29.60 -0.05
CA GLU A 95 -24.66 -28.81 -1.22
C GLU A 95 -23.74 -27.65 -0.83
N SER A 96 -22.82 -27.30 -1.73
CA SER A 96 -22.00 -26.10 -1.61
C SER A 96 -22.83 -24.83 -1.74
N ARG A 97 -22.34 -23.70 -1.20
CA ARG A 97 -22.94 -22.37 -1.38
C ARG A 97 -23.24 -22.07 -2.85
N GLY A 98 -22.29 -22.40 -3.72
CA GLY A 98 -22.44 -22.25 -5.18
C GLY A 98 -23.53 -23.14 -5.76
N GLY A 99 -23.65 -24.39 -5.28
CA GLY A 99 -24.73 -25.30 -5.69
C GLY A 99 -26.10 -24.72 -5.35
N ILE A 100 -26.26 -24.27 -4.11
CA ILE A 100 -27.49 -23.60 -3.64
C ILE A 100 -27.78 -22.34 -4.47
N LEU A 101 -26.77 -21.50 -4.70
CA LEU A 101 -26.89 -20.27 -5.50
C LEU A 101 -27.35 -20.60 -6.93
N LYS A 102 -26.70 -21.55 -7.60
CA LYS A 102 -27.02 -21.97 -8.95
C LYS A 102 -28.43 -22.53 -9.05
N GLY A 103 -28.86 -23.36 -8.07
CA GLY A 103 -30.22 -23.88 -8.02
C GLY A 103 -31.28 -22.79 -7.94
N ARG A 104 -31.02 -21.73 -7.17
CA ARG A 104 -31.93 -20.59 -6.99
C ARG A 104 -31.92 -19.57 -8.12
N LEU A 105 -30.83 -19.47 -8.90
CA LEU A 105 -30.72 -18.53 -10.03
C LEU A 105 -31.05 -19.16 -11.37
N ALA A 106 -30.83 -20.46 -11.57
CA ALA A 106 -30.99 -21.16 -12.86
C ALA A 106 -32.02 -22.31 -12.81
N GLY A 107 -32.46 -22.74 -11.61
CA GLY A 107 -33.39 -23.84 -11.43
C GLY A 107 -34.86 -23.43 -11.48
N THR A 108 -35.74 -24.33 -11.10
CA THR A 108 -37.18 -24.12 -11.00
C THR A 108 -37.61 -23.05 -9.98
N GLU A 109 -36.71 -22.73 -9.04
CA GLU A 109 -36.90 -21.69 -8.02
C GLU A 109 -36.62 -20.26 -8.53
N ALA A 110 -36.19 -20.11 -9.80
CA ALA A 110 -35.89 -18.82 -10.40
C ALA A 110 -37.11 -18.05 -10.92
N SER A 111 -38.35 -18.40 -10.49
CA SER A 111 -39.62 -17.74 -10.89
C SER A 111 -39.56 -16.23 -10.61
N TRP A 112 -38.93 -15.79 -9.53
CA TRP A 112 -38.76 -14.37 -9.17
C TRP A 112 -38.01 -13.56 -10.23
N LEU A 113 -37.07 -14.18 -10.98
CA LEU A 113 -36.36 -13.53 -12.07
C LEU A 113 -37.28 -13.28 -13.28
N SER A 114 -38.20 -14.18 -13.55
CA SER A 114 -39.24 -14.00 -14.57
C SER A 114 -40.19 -12.88 -14.19
N GLU A 115 -40.62 -12.82 -12.93
CA GLU A 115 -41.49 -11.75 -12.41
C GLU A 115 -40.77 -10.38 -12.44
N LEU A 116 -39.48 -10.33 -12.09
CA LEU A 116 -38.67 -9.13 -12.19
C LEU A 116 -38.59 -8.66 -13.67
N SER A 117 -38.44 -9.60 -14.60
CA SER A 117 -38.31 -9.34 -16.04
C SER A 117 -39.63 -8.81 -16.68
N GLU A 118 -40.80 -8.96 -16.02
CA GLU A 118 -42.05 -8.36 -16.48
C GLU A 118 -42.04 -6.81 -16.39
N ASN A 119 -41.34 -6.28 -15.38
CA ASN A 119 -41.31 -4.84 -15.09
C ASN A 119 -39.99 -4.17 -15.44
N PHE A 120 -38.86 -4.89 -15.42
CA PHE A 120 -37.52 -4.39 -15.63
C PHE A 120 -36.75 -5.21 -16.68
N GLN A 121 -35.74 -4.59 -17.30
CA GLN A 121 -34.76 -5.32 -18.11
C GLN A 121 -33.73 -5.96 -17.20
N ALA A 122 -33.88 -7.22 -16.81
CA ALA A 122 -32.90 -7.95 -16.06
C ALA A 122 -31.67 -8.25 -16.93
N ARG A 123 -30.46 -7.88 -16.42
CA ARG A 123 -29.19 -8.19 -17.06
C ARG A 123 -28.33 -8.99 -16.12
N SER A 124 -27.95 -10.20 -16.52
CA SER A 124 -27.21 -11.16 -15.72
C SER A 124 -25.72 -11.03 -15.91
N TYR A 125 -24.99 -11.04 -14.81
CA TYR A 125 -23.54 -10.99 -14.74
C TYR A 125 -23.02 -12.01 -13.74
N ARG A 126 -21.81 -12.52 -13.95
CA ARG A 126 -21.00 -13.18 -12.95
C ARG A 126 -19.75 -12.37 -12.69
N PHE A 127 -19.21 -12.44 -11.50
CA PHE A 127 -17.92 -11.86 -11.19
C PHE A 127 -17.01 -12.88 -10.51
N ASP A 128 -15.75 -12.76 -10.81
CA ASP A 128 -14.62 -13.41 -10.20
C ASP A 128 -13.44 -12.41 -10.15
N ARG A 129 -12.44 -12.52 -11.00
CA ARG A 129 -11.42 -11.48 -11.21
C ARG A 129 -12.02 -10.23 -11.89
N GLU A 130 -12.99 -10.41 -12.75
CA GLU A 130 -13.62 -9.38 -13.55
C GLU A 130 -15.13 -9.65 -13.74
N LEU A 131 -15.86 -8.60 -14.11
CA LEU A 131 -17.28 -8.69 -14.37
C LEU A 131 -17.57 -9.20 -15.78
N ARG A 132 -18.23 -10.36 -15.93
CA ARG A 132 -18.62 -10.94 -17.22
C ARG A 132 -20.12 -11.05 -17.35
N ARG A 133 -20.63 -10.65 -18.53
CA ARG A 133 -22.04 -10.85 -18.84
C ARG A 133 -22.30 -12.33 -19.13
N VAL A 134 -23.42 -12.85 -18.60
CA VAL A 134 -23.90 -14.21 -18.85
C VAL A 134 -25.30 -14.18 -19.42
N THR A 135 -25.66 -15.19 -20.21
CA THR A 135 -27.02 -15.36 -20.74
C THR A 135 -27.94 -15.97 -19.70
N ASP A 136 -27.39 -16.90 -18.94
CA ASP A 136 -28.03 -17.56 -17.79
C ASP A 136 -27.00 -17.91 -16.72
N PHE A 137 -27.46 -18.28 -15.55
CA PHE A 137 -26.62 -18.68 -14.43
C PHE A 137 -26.30 -20.19 -14.40
N ALA A 138 -26.74 -20.97 -15.38
CA ALA A 138 -26.35 -22.35 -15.51
C ALA A 138 -24.86 -22.50 -15.85
N SER A 139 -24.25 -21.45 -16.40
CA SER A 139 -22.83 -21.38 -16.74
C SER A 139 -21.90 -21.09 -15.54
N LEU A 140 -22.42 -20.89 -14.33
CA LEU A 140 -21.60 -20.75 -13.11
C LEU A 140 -20.85 -22.05 -12.83
N ASP A 141 -19.52 -21.96 -12.70
CA ASP A 141 -18.62 -23.08 -12.46
C ASP A 141 -17.83 -22.98 -11.14
N PHE A 142 -17.89 -21.81 -10.49
CA PHE A 142 -17.24 -21.50 -9.20
C PHE A 142 -15.74 -21.83 -9.17
N ARG A 143 -15.05 -21.51 -10.28
CA ARG A 143 -13.60 -21.72 -10.44
C ARG A 143 -12.80 -20.43 -10.45
N GLY A 144 -13.45 -19.31 -10.13
CA GLY A 144 -12.76 -18.03 -9.99
C GLY A 144 -11.81 -18.05 -8.81
N ASP A 145 -10.57 -17.75 -9.04
CA ASP A 145 -9.49 -17.74 -8.06
C ASP A 145 -9.42 -16.46 -7.23
N ARG A 146 -10.30 -15.50 -7.50
CA ARG A 146 -10.45 -14.24 -6.76
C ARG A 146 -11.92 -13.82 -6.74
N SER A 147 -12.27 -13.08 -5.70
CA SER A 147 -13.56 -12.38 -5.57
C SER A 147 -13.30 -10.86 -5.56
N ASN A 148 -13.03 -10.28 -6.76
CA ASN A 148 -12.77 -8.84 -6.93
C ASN A 148 -14.08 -8.06 -6.96
N LEU A 149 -14.71 -7.88 -5.81
CA LEU A 149 -16.00 -7.21 -5.69
C LEU A 149 -15.92 -5.72 -5.99
N ALA A 150 -14.90 -5.03 -5.44
CA ALA A 150 -14.72 -3.59 -5.64
C ALA A 150 -14.52 -3.24 -7.12
N TYR A 151 -13.61 -3.96 -7.78
CA TYR A 151 -13.35 -3.78 -9.20
C TYR A 151 -14.57 -4.08 -10.08
N SER A 152 -15.29 -5.16 -9.75
CA SER A 152 -16.51 -5.55 -10.49
C SER A 152 -17.64 -4.54 -10.34
N LEU A 153 -17.81 -3.94 -9.17
CA LEU A 153 -18.76 -2.84 -8.97
C LEU A 153 -18.37 -1.61 -9.78
N GLN A 154 -17.08 -1.25 -9.82
CA GLN A 154 -16.62 -0.14 -10.63
C GLN A 154 -16.85 -0.39 -12.12
N GLN A 155 -16.49 -1.56 -12.64
CA GLN A 155 -16.79 -1.95 -14.03
C GLN A 155 -18.29 -1.89 -14.35
N LEU A 156 -19.12 -2.31 -13.39
CA LEU A 156 -20.58 -2.24 -13.56
C LEU A 156 -21.05 -0.79 -13.70
N LYS A 157 -20.54 0.09 -12.85
CA LYS A 157 -20.86 1.52 -12.90
C LYS A 157 -20.47 2.13 -14.24
N GLU A 158 -19.25 1.91 -14.70
CA GLU A 158 -18.76 2.42 -16.00
C GLU A 158 -19.61 1.89 -17.17
N ARG A 159 -19.96 0.60 -17.14
CA ARG A 159 -20.77 -0.04 -18.18
C ARG A 159 -22.19 0.50 -18.27
N PHE A 160 -22.73 0.98 -17.16
CA PHE A 160 -24.09 1.54 -17.10
C PHE A 160 -24.13 3.06 -16.99
N GLU A 161 -23.01 3.74 -17.19
CA GLU A 161 -22.96 5.20 -17.19
C GLU A 161 -23.90 5.76 -18.27
N GLY A 162 -24.82 6.63 -17.85
CA GLY A 162 -25.85 7.18 -18.74
C GLY A 162 -27.01 6.25 -19.07
N LEU A 163 -27.06 5.01 -18.57
CA LEU A 163 -28.18 4.08 -18.74
C LEU A 163 -29.08 4.06 -17.49
N PRO A 164 -30.37 3.74 -17.66
CA PRO A 164 -31.35 3.78 -16.57
C PRO A 164 -31.24 2.56 -15.63
N LEU A 165 -30.17 2.44 -14.87
CA LEU A 165 -29.96 1.39 -13.88
C LEU A 165 -30.72 1.70 -12.59
N ALA A 166 -31.78 0.92 -12.31
CA ALA A 166 -32.67 1.11 -11.18
C ALA A 166 -32.19 0.41 -9.89
N GLY A 167 -31.34 -0.61 -10.01
CA GLY A 167 -30.79 -1.33 -8.88
C GLY A 167 -29.87 -2.47 -9.27
N ILE A 168 -29.10 -2.95 -8.30
CA ILE A 168 -28.17 -4.07 -8.44
C ILE A 168 -28.54 -5.13 -7.41
N LEU A 169 -28.84 -6.34 -7.85
CA LEU A 169 -28.97 -7.54 -7.00
C LEU A 169 -27.62 -8.23 -6.97
N LEU A 170 -27.01 -8.32 -5.81
CA LEU A 170 -25.66 -8.88 -5.61
C LEU A 170 -25.73 -10.16 -4.79
N PHE A 171 -25.40 -11.30 -5.38
CA PHE A 171 -25.38 -12.61 -4.76
C PHE A 171 -23.93 -13.00 -4.45
N THR A 172 -23.53 -12.98 -3.19
CA THR A 172 -22.17 -13.27 -2.73
C THR A 172 -22.17 -13.61 -1.24
N ASP A 173 -21.14 -14.25 -0.75
CA ASP A 173 -20.88 -14.35 0.69
C ASP A 173 -20.22 -13.08 1.27
N GLY A 174 -19.78 -12.16 0.42
CA GLY A 174 -19.15 -10.92 0.83
C GLY A 174 -17.66 -11.02 1.17
N VAL A 175 -17.06 -12.20 1.07
CA VAL A 175 -15.62 -12.39 1.28
C VAL A 175 -14.87 -11.93 0.01
N ALA A 176 -14.58 -10.63 -0.06
CA ALA A 176 -13.92 -10.03 -1.21
C ALA A 176 -12.40 -9.97 -1.04
N THR A 177 -11.66 -10.43 -2.06
CA THR A 177 -10.18 -10.38 -2.07
C THR A 177 -9.65 -8.94 -2.18
N ASP A 178 -10.43 -8.04 -2.76
CA ASP A 178 -10.15 -6.60 -2.92
C ASP A 178 -10.93 -5.71 -1.94
N SER A 179 -11.34 -6.25 -0.78
CA SER A 179 -12.21 -5.55 0.19
C SER A 179 -11.66 -4.18 0.64
N ALA A 180 -10.34 -4.00 0.73
CA ALA A 180 -9.71 -2.73 1.07
C ALA A 180 -9.96 -1.63 0.01
N ALA A 181 -10.13 -2.00 -1.25
CA ALA A 181 -10.43 -1.07 -2.33
C ALA A 181 -11.87 -0.54 -2.28
N ILE A 182 -12.80 -1.25 -1.62
CA ILE A 182 -14.20 -0.82 -1.46
C ILE A 182 -14.29 0.51 -0.71
N ASP A 183 -13.43 0.73 0.29
CA ASP A 183 -13.40 1.97 1.07
C ASP A 183 -12.95 3.19 0.25
N SER A 184 -12.27 2.97 -0.88
CA SER A 184 -11.87 4.02 -1.83
C SER A 184 -12.95 4.38 -2.85
N ILE A 185 -13.99 3.54 -3.00
CA ILE A 185 -15.08 3.75 -3.95
C ILE A 185 -16.14 4.67 -3.35
N ASN A 186 -16.54 5.68 -4.09
CA ASN A 186 -17.69 6.50 -3.69
C ASN A 186 -19.02 5.77 -3.94
N LEU A 187 -19.45 4.96 -2.98
CA LEU A 187 -20.66 4.15 -3.05
C LEU A 187 -21.95 4.98 -3.15
N SER A 188 -21.97 6.22 -2.69
CA SER A 188 -23.17 7.08 -2.78
C SER A 188 -23.57 7.45 -4.22
N THR A 189 -22.67 7.23 -5.20
CA THR A 189 -22.93 7.48 -6.62
C THR A 189 -23.52 6.26 -7.36
N PHE A 190 -23.64 5.14 -6.66
CA PHE A 190 -24.25 3.93 -7.21
C PHE A 190 -25.77 3.95 -7.07
N PRO A 191 -26.51 3.26 -7.96
CA PRO A 191 -27.91 2.92 -7.69
C PRO A 191 -28.00 2.01 -6.47
N PRO A 192 -29.17 1.84 -5.86
CA PRO A 192 -29.35 0.96 -4.72
C PRO A 192 -28.82 -0.46 -4.99
N ILE A 193 -27.94 -0.94 -4.13
CA ILE A 193 -27.42 -2.31 -4.17
C ILE A 193 -28.16 -3.14 -3.12
N TYR A 194 -28.63 -4.30 -3.54
CA TYR A 194 -29.36 -5.25 -2.72
C TYR A 194 -28.53 -6.55 -2.60
N PRO A 195 -27.67 -6.66 -1.61
CA PRO A 195 -26.95 -7.90 -1.38
C PRO A 195 -27.89 -9.02 -0.89
N VAL A 196 -27.73 -10.20 -1.45
CA VAL A 196 -28.28 -11.45 -0.96
C VAL A 196 -27.13 -12.29 -0.45
N VAL A 197 -27.07 -12.50 0.86
CA VAL A 197 -25.98 -13.22 1.50
C VAL A 197 -26.10 -14.70 1.19
N VAL A 198 -25.05 -15.28 0.63
CA VAL A 198 -24.93 -16.71 0.39
C VAL A 198 -24.03 -17.33 1.45
N GLY A 199 -24.53 -18.34 2.15
CA GLY A 199 -23.85 -18.99 3.25
C GLY A 199 -24.40 -18.63 4.62
N ASP A 200 -24.07 -19.47 5.61
CA ASP A 200 -24.47 -19.29 7.01
C ASP A 200 -23.35 -18.59 7.79
N SER A 201 -23.73 -17.86 8.83
CA SER A 201 -22.81 -17.18 9.74
C SER A 201 -22.15 -18.13 10.75
N THR A 202 -22.50 -19.40 10.76
CA THR A 202 -21.91 -20.40 11.67
C THR A 202 -20.45 -20.64 11.26
N PRO A 203 -19.46 -20.40 12.14
CA PRO A 203 -18.06 -20.59 11.78
C PRO A 203 -17.74 -22.04 11.42
N LEU A 204 -17.12 -22.26 10.29
CA LEU A 204 -16.61 -23.56 9.84
C LEU A 204 -15.38 -23.98 10.65
N PRO A 205 -15.13 -25.30 10.86
CA PRO A 205 -13.89 -25.76 11.45
C PRO A 205 -12.71 -25.45 10.51
N ASP A 206 -11.79 -24.62 10.96
CA ASP A 206 -10.71 -24.13 10.11
C ASP A 206 -9.51 -23.66 10.92
N LEU A 207 -8.32 -23.84 10.35
CA LEU A 207 -7.06 -23.29 10.82
C LEU A 207 -6.41 -22.53 9.67
N SER A 208 -6.29 -21.24 9.75
CA SER A 208 -5.80 -20.43 8.64
C SER A 208 -4.70 -19.47 9.06
N ILE A 209 -3.77 -19.18 8.15
CA ILE A 209 -2.85 -18.06 8.23
C ILE A 209 -3.51 -16.88 7.52
N GLU A 210 -4.27 -16.06 8.25
CA GLU A 210 -5.04 -14.96 7.67
C GLU A 210 -4.14 -13.91 7.00
N ARG A 211 -3.04 -13.56 7.68
CA ARG A 211 -2.19 -12.44 7.27
C ARG A 211 -0.74 -12.63 7.68
N VAL A 212 0.15 -12.28 6.77
CA VAL A 212 1.57 -12.19 7.02
C VAL A 212 2.01 -10.75 6.76
N GLU A 213 2.59 -10.11 7.77
CA GLU A 213 3.16 -8.77 7.67
C GLU A 213 4.67 -8.90 7.82
N LEU A 214 5.39 -8.63 6.74
CA LEU A 214 6.85 -8.60 6.75
C LEU A 214 7.32 -7.17 7.00
N ARG A 215 8.21 -7.00 7.97
CA ARG A 215 8.96 -5.77 8.18
C ARG A 215 10.43 -6.06 7.99
N GLN A 216 11.05 -5.38 7.05
CA GLN A 216 12.49 -5.34 6.91
C GLN A 216 12.98 -4.01 7.47
N THR A 217 13.92 -4.07 8.41
CA THR A 217 14.56 -2.88 8.97
C THR A 217 16.03 -2.90 8.61
N ALA A 218 16.50 -1.83 7.99
CA ALA A 218 17.90 -1.68 7.64
C ALA A 218 18.81 -1.51 8.87
N PHE A 219 18.22 -1.24 10.06
CA PHE A 219 18.98 -0.76 11.23
C PHE A 219 19.09 -1.73 12.40
N ASP A 220 18.33 -2.85 12.40
CA ASP A 220 18.33 -3.79 13.53
C ASP A 220 19.25 -5.00 13.30
N ASP A 221 19.66 -5.65 14.41
CA ASP A 221 20.43 -6.89 14.36
C ASP A 221 19.63 -8.09 13.83
N ALA A 222 18.29 -8.00 13.86
CA ALA A 222 17.36 -8.91 13.19
C ALA A 222 16.56 -8.11 12.14
N PRO A 223 17.11 -7.94 10.94
CA PRO A 223 16.51 -7.06 9.93
C PRO A 223 15.18 -7.54 9.38
N ILE A 224 14.81 -8.81 9.60
CA ILE A 224 13.54 -9.37 9.18
C ILE A 224 12.70 -9.65 10.42
N SER A 225 11.54 -9.05 10.48
CA SER A 225 10.49 -9.34 11.45
C SER A 225 9.20 -9.69 10.71
N LEU A 226 8.78 -10.95 10.83
CA LEU A 226 7.58 -11.46 10.19
C LEU A 226 6.52 -11.68 11.26
N LYS A 227 5.41 -10.99 11.14
CA LYS A 227 4.25 -11.14 12.00
C LYS A 227 3.18 -11.94 11.26
N ALA A 228 2.87 -13.12 11.77
CA ALA A 228 1.79 -13.96 11.27
C ALA A 228 0.57 -13.87 12.18
N ILE A 229 -0.60 -13.63 11.59
CA ILE A 229 -1.88 -13.72 12.28
C ILE A 229 -2.51 -15.04 11.86
N VAL A 230 -2.63 -15.93 12.83
CA VAL A 230 -3.19 -17.28 12.66
C VAL A 230 -4.53 -17.35 13.35
N SER A 231 -5.58 -17.71 12.59
CA SER A 231 -6.94 -17.88 13.08
C SER A 231 -7.27 -19.36 13.24
N SER A 232 -8.00 -19.67 14.29
CA SER A 232 -8.61 -21.00 14.44
C SER A 232 -10.09 -20.83 14.76
N ALA A 233 -10.96 -21.54 14.05
CA ALA A 233 -12.40 -21.51 14.25
C ALA A 233 -12.96 -22.92 14.46
N SER A 234 -13.85 -23.09 15.43
CA SER A 234 -14.60 -24.34 15.67
C SER A 234 -13.76 -25.63 15.77
N LEU A 235 -12.46 -25.51 16.08
CA LEU A 235 -11.55 -26.65 16.22
C LEU A 235 -11.43 -27.13 17.67
N PRO A 236 -11.18 -28.43 17.92
CA PRO A 236 -10.93 -28.94 19.27
C PRO A 236 -9.68 -28.31 19.86
N ALA A 237 -9.62 -28.22 21.20
CA ALA A 237 -8.48 -27.64 21.91
C ALA A 237 -7.23 -28.53 21.80
N GLN A 238 -6.28 -28.19 20.93
CA GLN A 238 -5.01 -28.89 20.71
C GLN A 238 -3.86 -27.95 20.45
N ASN A 239 -2.64 -28.47 20.52
CA ASN A 239 -1.45 -27.70 20.22
C ASN A 239 -1.18 -27.74 18.72
N VAL A 240 -1.02 -26.57 18.13
CA VAL A 240 -0.62 -26.38 16.74
C VAL A 240 0.70 -25.64 16.72
N SER A 241 1.60 -25.96 15.83
CA SER A 241 2.84 -25.20 15.62
C SER A 241 2.90 -24.59 14.24
N VAL A 242 3.47 -23.40 14.16
CA VAL A 242 3.76 -22.69 12.90
C VAL A 242 5.26 -22.67 12.72
N SER A 243 5.72 -23.09 11.56
CA SER A 243 7.13 -23.10 11.17
C SER A 243 7.38 -22.18 9.97
N VAL A 244 8.61 -21.64 9.91
CA VAL A 244 9.11 -20.85 8.78
C VAL A 244 10.25 -21.63 8.15
N THR A 245 10.11 -21.99 6.87
CA THR A 245 11.12 -22.75 6.11
C THR A 245 11.51 -22.00 4.84
N PRO A 246 12.80 -21.94 4.47
CA PRO A 246 13.22 -21.33 3.21
C PRO A 246 12.77 -22.20 2.04
N LEU A 247 12.36 -21.56 0.93
CA LEU A 247 12.17 -22.23 -0.35
C LEU A 247 13.52 -22.34 -1.05
N GLU A 248 13.84 -23.52 -1.57
CA GLU A 248 15.04 -23.75 -2.37
C GLU A 248 14.85 -23.10 -3.75
N ILE A 249 15.68 -22.13 -4.07
CA ILE A 249 15.71 -21.47 -5.37
C ILE A 249 16.88 -22.03 -6.16
N ARG A 250 16.65 -22.42 -7.40
CA ARG A 250 17.68 -22.84 -8.34
C ARG A 250 18.61 -21.65 -8.60
N ASP A 251 19.92 -21.95 -8.73
CA ASP A 251 20.97 -20.93 -8.98
C ASP A 251 21.04 -19.82 -7.89
N ALA A 252 20.49 -20.10 -6.70
CA ALA A 252 20.56 -19.18 -5.59
C ALA A 252 22.01 -18.87 -5.21
N LEU A 253 22.27 -17.59 -4.88
CA LEU A 253 23.56 -17.14 -4.37
C LEU A 253 23.98 -17.94 -3.12
N PRO A 254 25.28 -18.10 -2.84
CA PRO A 254 25.75 -18.85 -1.67
C PRO A 254 25.19 -18.27 -0.38
N ALA A 255 24.96 -19.12 0.60
CA ALA A 255 24.48 -18.72 1.91
C ALA A 255 25.50 -17.79 2.60
N VAL A 256 25.02 -16.69 3.13
CA VAL A 256 25.81 -15.69 3.86
C VAL A 256 25.73 -15.93 5.38
N ASN A 257 24.60 -16.43 5.87
CA ASN A 257 24.37 -16.79 7.26
C ASN A 257 24.07 -18.30 7.41
N ASP A 258 24.23 -18.82 8.62
CA ASP A 258 23.95 -20.23 8.91
C ASP A 258 22.43 -20.47 8.94
N GLU A 259 21.97 -21.62 8.40
CA GLU A 259 20.56 -22.04 8.50
C GLU A 259 20.09 -22.22 9.94
N SER A 260 21.01 -22.35 10.89
CA SER A 260 20.68 -22.34 12.33
C SER A 260 20.10 -21.01 12.84
N ASP A 261 20.23 -19.92 12.07
CA ASP A 261 19.67 -18.60 12.39
C ASP A 261 18.17 -18.50 12.07
N LEU A 262 17.56 -19.50 11.44
CA LEU A 262 16.13 -19.55 11.19
C LEU A 262 15.33 -19.58 12.51
N PRO A 263 14.15 -18.91 12.53
CA PRO A 263 13.35 -18.88 13.74
C PRO A 263 12.82 -20.26 14.09
N GLN A 264 12.84 -20.58 15.39
CA GLN A 264 12.27 -21.82 15.88
C GLN A 264 10.75 -21.82 15.72
N PRO A 265 10.12 -23.00 15.44
CA PRO A 265 8.68 -23.12 15.37
C PRO A 265 8.00 -22.60 16.65
N GLN A 266 6.93 -21.83 16.48
CA GLN A 266 6.13 -21.31 17.57
C GLN A 266 4.82 -22.10 17.69
N SER A 267 4.45 -22.46 18.92
CA SER A 267 3.24 -23.25 19.18
C SER A 267 2.23 -22.46 19.98
N PHE A 268 0.95 -22.69 19.68
CA PHE A 268 -0.19 -22.16 20.41
C PHE A 268 -1.26 -23.24 20.57
N ARG A 269 -2.25 -22.98 21.44
CA ARG A 269 -3.35 -23.91 21.66
C ARG A 269 -4.65 -23.36 21.07
N THR A 270 -5.30 -24.16 20.21
CA THR A 270 -6.61 -23.82 19.64
C THR A 270 -7.69 -23.83 20.71
N GLN A 271 -8.78 -23.10 20.49
CA GLN A 271 -9.94 -23.05 21.34
C GLN A 271 -11.20 -23.26 20.49
N ALA A 272 -12.16 -24.06 21.02
CA ALA A 272 -13.39 -24.34 20.30
C ALA A 272 -14.28 -23.10 20.03
N SER A 273 -14.10 -22.02 20.82
CA SER A 273 -14.77 -20.73 20.59
C SER A 273 -14.14 -19.87 19.49
N GLY A 274 -13.10 -20.38 18.85
CA GLY A 274 -12.27 -19.59 17.94
C GLY A 274 -11.25 -18.73 18.67
N SER A 275 -10.10 -18.52 18.07
CA SER A 275 -9.04 -17.62 18.59
C SER A 275 -8.11 -17.14 17.51
N ASN A 276 -7.68 -15.88 17.60
CA ASN A 276 -6.64 -15.33 16.76
C ASN A 276 -5.34 -15.22 17.57
N HIS A 277 -4.27 -15.74 16.99
CA HIS A 277 -2.95 -15.72 17.59
C HIS A 277 -2.01 -14.90 16.71
N THR A 278 -1.24 -14.01 17.35
CA THR A 278 -0.19 -13.26 16.68
C THR A 278 1.14 -13.89 17.03
N LEU A 279 1.83 -14.39 16.02
CA LEU A 279 3.17 -14.95 16.12
C LEU A 279 4.16 -14.00 15.47
N VAL A 280 5.33 -13.82 16.09
CA VAL A 280 6.39 -12.94 15.56
C VAL A 280 7.65 -13.76 15.42
N PHE A 281 8.20 -13.79 14.23
CA PHE A 281 9.42 -14.48 13.87
C PHE A 281 10.46 -13.45 13.45
N ASP A 282 11.62 -13.45 14.13
CA ASP A 282 12.70 -12.53 13.86
C ASP A 282 13.95 -13.32 13.45
N TRP A 283 14.54 -12.99 12.28
CA TRP A 283 15.76 -13.65 11.81
C TRP A 283 16.56 -12.77 10.85
N ARG A 284 17.74 -13.25 10.44
CA ARG A 284 18.58 -12.61 9.41
C ARG A 284 18.40 -13.29 8.07
N PRO A 285 18.46 -12.56 6.93
CA PRO A 285 18.47 -13.19 5.62
C PRO A 285 19.60 -14.21 5.54
N ILE A 286 19.30 -15.40 5.03
CA ILE A 286 20.30 -16.46 4.88
C ILE A 286 21.23 -16.13 3.71
N ARG A 287 20.70 -15.47 2.66
CA ARG A 287 21.41 -15.15 1.41
C ARG A 287 21.17 -13.70 1.01
N THR A 288 21.96 -13.20 0.08
CA THR A 288 21.66 -11.98 -0.67
C THR A 288 20.68 -12.30 -1.81
N GLY A 289 20.02 -11.27 -2.38
CA GLY A 289 19.01 -11.42 -3.41
C GLY A 289 17.62 -11.72 -2.87
N ILE A 290 16.72 -12.02 -3.77
CA ILE A 290 15.32 -12.32 -3.45
C ILE A 290 15.23 -13.71 -2.83
N GLN A 291 14.59 -13.84 -1.69
CA GLN A 291 14.38 -15.08 -0.96
C GLN A 291 12.91 -15.28 -0.65
N PHE A 292 12.47 -16.53 -0.63
CA PHE A 292 11.11 -16.88 -0.24
C PHE A 292 11.12 -17.81 0.96
N TYR A 293 10.19 -17.59 1.87
CA TYR A 293 10.01 -18.40 3.07
C TYR A 293 8.57 -18.88 3.14
N ARG A 294 8.40 -20.17 3.31
CA ARG A 294 7.09 -20.79 3.51
C ARG A 294 6.78 -20.84 4.99
N LEU A 295 5.66 -20.24 5.37
CA LEU A 295 5.03 -20.44 6.66
C LEU A 295 4.03 -21.57 6.51
N SER A 296 4.11 -22.58 7.37
CA SER A 296 3.15 -23.69 7.37
C SER A 296 2.69 -24.00 8.78
N THR A 297 1.41 -24.36 8.91
CA THR A 297 0.86 -24.90 10.14
C THR A 297 1.09 -26.40 10.18
N SER A 298 1.58 -26.92 11.30
CA SER A 298 1.65 -28.40 11.47
C SER A 298 0.29 -28.92 11.89
N ASN A 299 -0.29 -29.73 11.03
CA ASN A 299 -1.60 -30.37 11.27
C ASN A 299 -1.42 -31.79 11.81
N LEU A 300 -1.41 -31.96 13.13
CA LEU A 300 -1.39 -33.27 13.77
C LEU A 300 -2.80 -33.58 14.31
N ASN A 301 -3.66 -34.18 13.47
CA ASN A 301 -4.97 -34.72 13.83
C ASN A 301 -6.10 -33.70 14.07
N LEU A 302 -6.22 -32.65 13.25
CA LEU A 302 -7.29 -31.67 13.36
C LEU A 302 -8.69 -32.18 12.98
N GLY A 303 -8.82 -33.32 12.38
CA GLY A 303 -10.10 -33.78 11.81
C GLY A 303 -10.36 -33.17 10.44
N GLU A 304 -11.58 -33.14 9.97
CA GLU A 304 -11.94 -32.55 8.69
C GLU A 304 -11.98 -31.02 8.86
N GLU A 305 -11.02 -30.32 8.27
CA GLU A 305 -11.04 -28.88 8.07
C GLU A 305 -11.88 -28.53 6.85
N ALA A 306 -12.40 -27.30 6.82
CA ALA A 306 -13.16 -26.82 5.68
C ALA A 306 -12.28 -26.67 4.44
N THR A 307 -11.00 -26.30 4.61
CA THR A 307 -10.00 -26.22 3.55
C THR A 307 -8.59 -26.29 4.13
N GLU A 308 -7.64 -26.84 3.37
CA GLU A 308 -6.20 -26.80 3.69
C GLU A 308 -5.46 -25.70 2.88
N ALA A 309 -6.14 -25.06 1.94
CA ALA A 309 -5.53 -24.09 1.03
C ALA A 309 -5.03 -22.81 1.72
N ASN A 310 -5.51 -22.51 2.93
CA ASN A 310 -5.14 -21.34 3.74
C ASN A 310 -4.18 -21.67 4.90
N ASN A 311 -3.70 -22.92 4.99
CA ASN A 311 -2.78 -23.41 6.01
C ASN A 311 -1.32 -23.05 5.75
N GLU A 312 -1.02 -22.57 4.56
CA GLU A 312 0.32 -22.14 4.14
C GLU A 312 0.32 -20.72 3.58
N ARG A 313 1.42 -20.01 3.77
CA ARG A 313 1.71 -18.71 3.17
C ARG A 313 3.16 -18.63 2.76
N ILE A 314 3.43 -17.91 1.66
CA ILE A 314 4.78 -17.61 1.24
C ILE A 314 5.07 -16.13 1.52
N ALA A 315 6.21 -15.86 2.15
CA ALA A 315 6.71 -14.50 2.34
C ALA A 315 7.95 -14.29 1.48
N MET A 316 8.00 -13.17 0.77
CA MET A 316 9.16 -12.75 -0.01
C MET A 316 9.99 -11.78 0.82
N VAL A 317 11.30 -12.02 0.85
CA VAL A 317 12.30 -11.20 1.53
C VAL A 317 13.32 -10.73 0.51
N ASP A 318 13.57 -9.44 0.46
CA ASP A 318 14.66 -8.86 -0.32
C ASP A 318 15.91 -8.77 0.56
N GLY A 319 16.88 -9.67 0.34
CA GLY A 319 18.18 -9.69 1.02
C GLY A 319 19.18 -8.65 0.49
N GLY A 320 18.76 -7.81 -0.48
CA GLY A 320 19.61 -6.87 -1.21
C GLY A 320 20.40 -7.54 -2.33
N GLN A 321 20.59 -6.84 -3.42
CA GLN A 321 21.22 -7.41 -4.62
C GLN A 321 22.73 -7.65 -4.44
N LYS A 322 23.39 -6.78 -3.67
CA LYS A 322 24.83 -6.84 -3.38
C LYS A 322 25.15 -6.23 -2.02
N ALA A 323 26.34 -6.51 -1.53
CA ALA A 323 26.86 -5.79 -0.37
C ALA A 323 27.19 -4.34 -0.74
N PHE A 324 26.81 -3.40 0.14
CA PHE A 324 27.12 -1.98 -0.02
C PHE A 324 28.61 -1.74 0.19
N ARG A 325 29.21 -0.94 -0.69
CA ARG A 325 30.62 -0.61 -0.68
C ARG A 325 30.87 0.77 -0.07
N ILE A 326 31.70 0.82 0.97
CA ILE A 326 32.02 2.06 1.70
C ILE A 326 33.49 2.34 1.53
N LEU A 327 33.84 3.51 0.98
CA LEU A 327 35.21 4.00 0.94
C LEU A 327 35.48 4.81 2.20
N TYR A 328 36.45 4.38 2.98
CA TYR A 328 36.93 5.10 4.16
C TYR A 328 38.30 5.71 3.87
N VAL A 329 38.42 7.03 4.07
CA VAL A 329 39.68 7.76 3.82
C VAL A 329 40.10 8.49 5.11
N THR A 330 41.30 8.30 5.55
CA THR A 330 41.80 8.94 6.77
C THR A 330 43.21 9.51 6.63
N GLY A 331 43.43 10.62 7.34
CA GLY A 331 44.69 11.36 7.34
C GLY A 331 45.82 10.68 8.13
N ARG A 332 45.52 9.69 8.96
CA ARG A 332 46.46 8.90 9.76
C ARG A 332 45.80 7.62 10.29
N PRO A 333 46.61 6.58 10.60
CA PRO A 333 46.11 5.41 11.35
C PRO A 333 45.57 5.86 12.73
N ASN A 334 44.31 5.54 13.00
CA ASN A 334 43.64 5.95 14.22
C ASN A 334 42.77 4.84 14.83
N TRP A 335 42.24 5.09 16.03
CA TRP A 335 41.36 4.15 16.71
C TRP A 335 39.94 4.10 16.13
N GLU A 336 39.46 5.19 15.50
CA GLU A 336 38.14 5.23 14.87
C GLU A 336 38.07 4.19 13.76
N TYR A 337 39.09 4.13 12.88
CA TYR A 337 39.20 3.10 11.84
C TYR A 337 39.11 1.69 12.44
N LYS A 338 39.85 1.41 13.52
CA LYS A 338 39.83 0.08 14.10
C LYS A 338 38.47 -0.36 14.59
N PHE A 339 37.75 0.51 15.30
CA PHE A 339 36.43 0.20 15.83
C PHE A 339 35.39 0.15 14.74
N LEU A 340 35.46 1.07 13.79
CA LEU A 340 34.55 1.10 12.63
C LEU A 340 34.72 -0.15 11.76
N ASN A 341 35.94 -0.48 11.38
CA ASN A 341 36.24 -1.68 10.59
C ASN A 341 35.73 -2.96 11.29
N ARG A 342 35.99 -3.08 12.60
CA ARG A 342 35.51 -4.23 13.37
C ARG A 342 33.97 -4.28 13.46
N ALA A 343 33.33 -3.12 13.54
CA ALA A 343 31.85 -3.03 13.57
C ALA A 343 31.24 -3.49 12.26
N LEU A 344 31.78 -2.99 11.13
CA LEU A 344 31.25 -3.30 9.81
C LEU A 344 31.60 -4.72 9.35
N TYR A 345 32.75 -5.25 9.74
CA TYR A 345 33.12 -6.64 9.42
C TYR A 345 32.13 -7.70 9.93
N LYS A 346 31.37 -7.38 11.00
CA LYS A 346 30.31 -8.26 11.51
C LYS A 346 29.04 -8.23 10.67
N ASP A 347 28.95 -7.33 9.71
CA ASP A 347 27.77 -7.14 8.86
C ASP A 347 28.11 -7.51 7.41
N PRO A 348 27.65 -8.68 6.93
CA PRO A 348 28.01 -9.16 5.59
C PRO A 348 27.48 -8.29 4.45
N GLN A 349 26.48 -7.43 4.72
CA GLN A 349 25.93 -6.49 3.74
C GLN A 349 26.77 -5.19 3.63
N LEU A 350 27.76 -4.96 4.49
CA LEU A 350 28.59 -3.76 4.48
C LEU A 350 30.05 -4.13 4.23
N GLN A 351 30.63 -3.65 3.14
CA GLN A 351 32.04 -3.85 2.79
C GLN A 351 32.78 -2.51 2.81
N MET A 352 33.78 -2.40 3.68
CA MET A 352 34.56 -1.17 3.81
C MET A 352 35.98 -1.35 3.26
N THR A 353 36.31 -0.55 2.25
CA THR A 353 37.68 -0.40 1.74
C THR A 353 38.33 0.82 2.36
N GLY A 354 39.47 0.65 2.97
CA GLY A 354 40.21 1.72 3.66
C GLY A 354 41.38 2.25 2.85
N LEU A 355 41.45 3.59 2.70
CA LEU A 355 42.60 4.30 2.17
C LEU A 355 43.22 5.14 3.31
N ILE A 356 44.30 4.66 3.88
CA ILE A 356 44.92 5.21 5.08
C ILE A 356 46.24 5.88 4.73
N ARG A 357 46.36 7.18 4.99
CA ARG A 357 47.62 7.89 4.82
C ARG A 357 48.54 7.60 6.02
N VAL A 358 49.74 7.13 5.73
CA VAL A 358 50.77 6.87 6.76
C VAL A 358 51.69 8.06 6.92
N ALA A 359 52.03 8.73 5.84
CA ALA A 359 52.87 9.92 5.86
C ALA A 359 52.39 10.95 4.79
N ARG A 360 52.49 12.24 5.08
CA ARG A 360 52.13 13.32 4.17
C ARG A 360 53.04 13.36 2.95
N ARG A 361 54.31 12.97 3.16
CA ARG A 361 55.32 12.86 2.09
C ARG A 361 56.18 11.65 2.37
N GLU A 362 56.77 11.05 1.35
CA GLU A 362 57.76 10.00 1.55
C GLU A 362 58.97 10.52 2.31
N PRO A 363 59.35 9.85 3.43
CA PRO A 363 60.47 10.36 4.24
C PRO A 363 61.78 10.33 3.46
N LYS A 364 62.39 11.50 3.25
CA LYS A 364 63.77 11.61 2.73
C LYS A 364 64.71 11.36 3.87
N PHE A 365 65.35 10.21 3.88
CA PHE A 365 66.42 9.91 4.86
C PHE A 365 67.75 10.40 4.29
N GLU A 366 68.36 11.48 4.89
CA GLU A 366 69.75 11.84 4.66
C GLU A 366 70.64 10.94 5.51
N PHE A 367 71.33 10.05 4.86
CA PHE A 367 72.37 9.30 5.57
C PHE A 367 73.64 10.17 5.65
N LYS A 368 73.97 10.57 6.90
CA LYS A 368 75.25 11.19 7.21
C LYS A 368 76.24 10.09 7.58
N GLY A 369 76.90 9.58 6.55
CA GLY A 369 78.03 8.65 6.73
C GLY A 369 79.26 9.28 7.43
N ARG A 370 80.10 8.46 7.96
CA ARG A 370 81.44 8.95 8.47
C ARG A 370 82.30 9.52 7.36
N SER A 371 83.03 10.58 7.67
CA SER A 371 83.87 11.21 6.66
C SER A 371 84.86 10.18 6.02
N GLY A 372 84.56 9.88 4.71
CA GLY A 372 85.35 8.91 3.90
C GLY A 372 84.55 7.72 3.38
N GLU A 373 83.30 7.52 3.74
CA GLU A 373 82.36 6.50 3.14
C GLU A 373 81.61 7.10 1.96
N SER A 374 81.89 6.64 0.74
CA SER A 374 81.37 7.23 -0.51
C SER A 374 80.11 6.55 -1.04
N SER A 375 79.61 5.50 -0.42
CA SER A 375 78.32 4.87 -0.86
C SER A 375 77.67 4.03 0.24
N ASN A 376 76.35 4.21 0.42
CA ASN A 376 75.51 3.30 1.20
C ASN A 376 74.76 2.32 0.25
N PRO A 377 75.13 1.01 0.28
CA PRO A 377 74.53 0.02 -0.60
C PRO A 377 73.02 -0.18 -0.37
N LEU A 378 72.40 0.36 0.72
CA LEU A 378 70.98 0.33 1.01
C LEU A 378 70.21 1.51 0.38
N TYR A 379 70.92 2.52 -0.14
CA TYR A 379 70.31 3.68 -0.80
C TYR A 379 70.62 3.69 -2.29
N ARG A 380 69.87 3.09 -3.11
CA ARG A 380 69.82 3.29 -4.55
C ARG A 380 68.76 4.40 -4.80
N GLY A 381 69.14 5.65 -5.03
CA GLY A 381 68.24 6.67 -5.38
C GLY A 381 68.74 8.12 -5.44
N PHE A 382 69.94 8.37 -5.07
CA PHE A 382 70.55 9.70 -5.25
C PHE A 382 71.33 9.76 -6.58
N GLY A 383 70.73 10.36 -7.59
CA GLY A 383 71.36 10.61 -8.91
C GLY A 383 70.47 10.32 -10.11
N ARG A 384 69.14 10.36 -9.95
CA ARG A 384 68.19 10.22 -11.03
C ARG A 384 67.44 11.50 -11.33
N ASP A 385 67.03 11.61 -12.57
CA ASP A 385 66.51 12.77 -13.28
C ASP A 385 65.25 13.42 -12.65
N GLU A 386 64.94 14.66 -13.07
CA GLU A 386 63.84 15.49 -12.53
C GLU A 386 62.45 14.83 -12.44
N GLU A 387 62.20 13.78 -13.22
CA GLU A 387 60.95 12.99 -13.14
C GLU A 387 60.80 12.21 -11.81
N GLU A 388 61.92 11.78 -11.17
CA GLU A 388 61.88 11.08 -9.87
C GLU A 388 61.65 12.01 -8.66
N THR A 389 61.76 13.32 -8.85
CA THR A 389 61.58 14.31 -7.78
C THR A 389 60.07 14.54 -7.50
N GLU A 390 59.19 14.34 -8.47
CA GLU A 390 57.74 14.45 -8.32
C GLU A 390 57.16 13.26 -7.55
N ASP A 391 57.70 12.06 -7.70
CA ASP A 391 57.23 10.85 -6.94
C ASP A 391 57.50 10.94 -5.43
N TYR A 392 58.51 11.69 -4.99
CA TYR A 392 58.83 11.85 -3.54
C TYR A 392 57.92 12.83 -2.79
N ASP A 393 57.13 13.62 -3.47
CA ASP A 393 56.22 14.58 -2.85
C ASP A 393 54.80 14.01 -2.68
N GLN A 394 54.55 12.75 -3.08
CA GLN A 394 53.25 12.11 -2.94
C GLN A 394 53.04 11.55 -1.52
N PRO A 395 51.80 11.54 -1.04
CA PRO A 395 51.48 10.93 0.25
C PRO A 395 51.66 9.39 0.19
N VAL A 396 52.20 8.81 1.28
CA VAL A 396 52.26 7.35 1.41
C VAL A 396 50.91 6.83 1.90
N LEU A 397 50.28 6.04 1.07
CA LEU A 397 48.96 5.49 1.33
C LEU A 397 48.99 3.95 1.49
N ILE A 398 48.21 3.41 2.42
CA ILE A 398 47.96 1.97 2.57
C ILE A 398 46.50 1.69 2.23
N ARG A 399 46.27 0.70 1.38
CA ARG A 399 44.99 0.14 1.05
C ARG A 399 44.67 -1.05 1.95
N VAL A 400 43.47 -1.09 2.51
CA VAL A 400 43.03 -2.17 3.39
C VAL A 400 41.68 -2.67 2.93
N ASN A 401 41.52 -3.99 2.85
CA ASN A 401 40.30 -4.65 2.37
C ASN A 401 39.94 -4.29 0.91
N ALA A 402 40.92 -3.99 0.06
CA ALA A 402 40.68 -3.80 -1.36
C ALA A 402 40.24 -5.13 -2.02
N ARG A 403 39.34 -5.02 -2.99
CA ARG A 403 38.81 -6.15 -3.74
C ARG A 403 39.88 -6.86 -4.60
N ASP A 404 40.71 -6.06 -5.22
CA ASP A 404 41.79 -6.53 -6.10
C ASP A 404 43.02 -5.60 -6.04
N GLU A 405 44.07 -5.96 -6.79
CA GLU A 405 45.33 -5.18 -6.81
C GLU A 405 45.20 -3.81 -7.47
N ASN A 406 44.19 -3.59 -8.30
CA ASN A 406 44.01 -2.36 -9.06
C ASN A 406 43.18 -1.33 -8.27
N GLU A 407 42.28 -1.79 -7.41
CA GLU A 407 41.44 -0.90 -6.63
C GLU A 407 42.26 0.09 -5.81
N LEU A 408 42.07 1.38 -6.04
CA LEU A 408 42.77 2.51 -5.38
C LEU A 408 44.32 2.44 -5.56
N SER A 409 44.81 1.81 -6.65
CA SER A 409 46.27 1.72 -6.91
C SER A 409 46.90 3.12 -7.06
N ASP A 410 46.19 4.05 -7.64
CA ASP A 410 46.58 5.46 -7.89
C ASP A 410 46.12 6.41 -6.78
N GLY A 411 45.75 5.90 -5.60
CA GLY A 411 45.31 6.67 -4.47
C GLY A 411 43.78 6.92 -4.47
N PHE A 412 43.35 8.12 -4.09
CA PHE A 412 41.93 8.46 -4.07
C PHE A 412 41.40 8.60 -5.51
N PRO A 413 40.17 8.09 -5.82
CA PRO A 413 39.59 8.10 -7.15
C PRO A 413 39.68 9.45 -7.87
N LYS A 414 40.00 9.40 -9.14
CA LYS A 414 40.16 10.58 -9.99
C LYS A 414 39.02 10.75 -10.98
N THR A 415 38.26 9.68 -11.26
CA THR A 415 37.13 9.64 -12.21
C THR A 415 35.83 9.32 -11.52
N ALA A 416 34.72 9.65 -12.21
CA ALA A 416 33.38 9.30 -11.72
C ALA A 416 33.19 7.78 -11.65
N GLU A 417 33.64 7.07 -12.67
CA GLU A 417 33.56 5.62 -12.76
C GLU A 417 34.16 4.91 -11.55
N GLU A 418 35.35 5.39 -11.10
CA GLU A 418 36.02 4.81 -9.92
C GLU A 418 35.30 5.13 -8.60
N LEU A 419 34.87 6.41 -8.38
CA LEU A 419 34.26 6.81 -7.13
C LEU A 419 32.82 6.33 -7.02
N PHE A 420 32.08 6.28 -8.13
CA PHE A 420 30.66 5.94 -8.16
C PHE A 420 30.39 4.43 -7.97
N GLU A 421 31.45 3.60 -8.00
CA GLU A 421 31.36 2.19 -7.56
C GLU A 421 31.07 2.05 -6.05
N TYR A 422 31.35 3.09 -5.26
CA TYR A 422 31.03 3.10 -3.84
C TYR A 422 29.63 3.66 -3.57
N ASP A 423 29.02 3.19 -2.47
CA ASP A 423 27.70 3.66 -2.02
C ASP A 423 27.83 4.75 -0.95
N ALA A 424 28.94 4.75 -0.19
CA ALA A 424 29.24 5.81 0.75
C ALA A 424 30.74 6.13 0.83
N LEU A 425 31.04 7.37 1.22
CA LEU A 425 32.37 7.88 1.52
C LEU A 425 32.42 8.35 2.97
N ILE A 426 33.44 7.87 3.71
CA ILE A 426 33.74 8.33 5.06
C ILE A 426 35.09 9.05 5.03
N ILE A 427 35.09 10.32 5.44
CA ILE A 427 36.28 11.14 5.55
C ILE A 427 36.55 11.34 7.04
N ASP A 428 37.73 10.88 7.51
CA ASP A 428 38.09 10.88 8.91
C ASP A 428 39.44 11.57 9.14
N ASP A 429 39.47 12.57 10.02
CA ASP A 429 40.63 13.30 10.46
C ASP A 429 41.64 13.61 9.34
N LEU A 430 41.13 14.24 8.28
CA LEU A 430 41.84 14.52 7.01
C LEU A 430 41.62 15.96 6.60
N GLU A 431 42.65 16.66 6.19
CA GLU A 431 42.60 18.03 5.67
C GLU A 431 42.09 18.08 4.22
N ALA A 432 41.45 19.18 3.82
CA ALA A 432 40.91 19.39 2.48
C ALA A 432 41.98 19.41 1.38
N GLU A 433 43.19 19.84 1.70
CA GLU A 433 44.35 19.90 0.80
C GLU A 433 44.78 18.51 0.27
N PHE A 434 44.40 17.43 0.98
CA PHE A 434 44.60 16.06 0.48
C PHE A 434 43.93 15.81 -0.85
N PHE A 435 42.76 16.40 -1.07
CA PHE A 435 42.00 16.27 -2.31
C PHE A 435 42.31 17.42 -3.27
N SER A 436 42.64 17.11 -4.50
CA SER A 436 42.67 18.12 -5.56
C SER A 436 41.27 18.76 -5.73
N PHE A 437 41.19 19.95 -6.28
CA PHE A 437 39.93 20.63 -6.56
C PHE A 437 38.97 19.79 -7.40
N ASN A 438 39.51 19.02 -8.38
CA ASN A 438 38.71 18.11 -9.19
C ASN A 438 38.11 16.97 -8.38
N GLN A 439 38.89 16.38 -7.46
CA GLN A 439 38.41 15.31 -6.55
C GLN A 439 37.39 15.86 -5.55
N GLN A 440 37.57 17.07 -5.05
CA GLN A 440 36.55 17.72 -4.20
C GLN A 440 35.24 17.98 -4.96
N THR A 441 35.33 18.36 -6.25
CA THR A 441 34.14 18.50 -7.11
C THR A 441 33.52 17.15 -7.41
N LEU A 442 34.33 16.12 -7.60
CA LEU A 442 33.88 14.75 -7.81
C LEU A 442 33.12 14.20 -6.57
N ILE A 443 33.64 14.45 -5.36
CA ILE A 443 32.95 14.10 -4.10
C ILE A 443 31.58 14.81 -4.03
N ARG A 444 31.50 16.09 -4.40
CA ARG A 444 30.22 16.80 -4.45
C ARG A 444 29.24 16.17 -5.45
N ARG A 445 29.70 15.78 -6.65
CA ARG A 445 28.89 15.08 -7.65
C ARG A 445 28.48 13.70 -7.17
N PHE A 446 29.37 12.96 -6.50
CA PHE A 446 29.07 11.68 -5.89
C PHE A 446 27.89 11.77 -4.92
N VAL A 447 27.80 12.82 -4.11
CA VAL A 447 26.67 13.00 -3.20
C VAL A 447 25.43 13.52 -3.95
N SER A 448 25.58 14.59 -4.77
CA SER A 448 24.42 15.29 -5.35
C SER A 448 23.78 14.58 -6.54
N GLU A 449 24.57 13.90 -7.37
CA GLU A 449 24.14 13.27 -8.63
C GLU A 449 24.00 11.75 -8.49
N ARG A 450 25.05 11.07 -7.99
CA ARG A 450 25.05 9.62 -7.74
C ARG A 450 24.09 9.24 -6.60
N GLY A 451 23.87 10.13 -5.63
CA GLY A 451 23.10 9.83 -4.43
C GLY A 451 23.91 9.12 -3.34
N GLY A 452 25.22 9.06 -3.44
CA GLY A 452 26.09 8.42 -2.46
C GLY A 452 26.05 9.09 -1.09
N GLY A 453 26.28 8.31 -0.02
CA GLY A 453 26.35 8.81 1.35
C GLY A 453 27.70 9.44 1.68
N LEU A 454 27.71 10.55 2.43
CA LEU A 454 28.94 11.16 2.92
C LEU A 454 28.91 11.30 4.44
N LEU A 455 29.94 10.77 5.11
CA LEU A 455 30.15 10.94 6.55
C LEU A 455 31.48 11.68 6.78
N ALA A 456 31.43 12.85 7.39
CA ALA A 456 32.60 13.57 7.85
C ALA A 456 32.79 13.37 9.36
N LEU A 457 33.91 12.80 9.76
CA LEU A 457 34.27 12.60 11.16
C LEU A 457 35.23 13.69 11.65
N GLY A 458 35.00 14.14 12.85
CA GLY A 458 35.82 15.11 13.53
C GLY A 458 37.20 14.56 13.93
N GLY A 459 38.17 15.44 14.07
CA GLY A 459 39.52 15.09 14.43
C GLY A 459 40.40 16.32 14.58
N ALA A 460 41.73 16.12 14.67
CA ALA A 460 42.69 17.22 14.82
C ALA A 460 42.90 17.99 13.52
N ASP A 461 42.79 17.31 12.37
CA ASP A 461 42.97 17.86 11.03
C ASP A 461 41.67 17.84 10.19
N ALA A 462 40.48 17.75 10.88
CA ALA A 462 39.17 17.68 10.22
C ALA A 462 38.37 18.98 10.41
N LEU A 463 37.32 19.12 9.62
CA LEU A 463 36.30 20.17 9.70
C LEU A 463 36.89 21.59 9.83
N ASP A 464 36.66 22.29 10.97
CA ASP A 464 37.15 23.64 11.25
C ASP A 464 38.68 23.75 11.32
N HIS A 465 39.38 22.65 11.46
CA HIS A 465 40.84 22.58 11.45
C HIS A 465 41.44 22.08 10.14
N GLY A 466 40.60 21.51 9.25
CA GLY A 466 41.02 20.83 8.03
C GLY A 466 41.08 21.73 6.77
N GLY A 467 40.86 23.06 6.90
CA GLY A 467 40.93 23.97 5.77
C GLY A 467 39.83 23.73 4.69
N TYR A 468 38.65 23.33 5.14
CA TYR A 468 37.52 23.06 4.23
C TYR A 468 36.75 24.32 3.81
N GLU A 469 37.05 25.49 4.38
CA GLU A 469 36.39 26.75 4.01
C GLU A 469 36.52 27.01 2.52
N GLU A 470 35.43 27.44 1.90
CA GLU A 470 35.36 27.77 0.45
C GLU A 470 35.61 26.59 -0.50
N THR A 471 35.61 25.35 -0.01
CA THR A 471 35.82 24.16 -0.85
C THR A 471 34.51 23.58 -1.38
N PRO A 472 34.51 22.85 -2.50
CA PRO A 472 33.34 22.11 -2.98
C PRO A 472 32.75 21.15 -1.94
N ILE A 473 33.59 20.53 -1.09
CA ILE A 473 33.16 19.61 -0.01
C ILE A 473 32.40 20.37 1.07
N ALA A 474 32.87 21.58 1.49
CA ALA A 474 32.13 22.39 2.45
C ALA A 474 30.72 22.72 1.99
N GLY A 475 30.54 22.85 0.66
CA GLY A 475 29.21 23.01 0.05
C GLY A 475 28.26 21.86 0.35
N THR A 476 28.75 20.63 0.47
CA THR A 476 27.94 19.42 0.74
C THR A 476 27.67 19.17 2.21
N LEU A 477 28.54 19.62 3.11
CA LEU A 477 28.40 19.38 4.56
C LEU A 477 27.16 20.08 5.14
N PRO A 478 26.51 19.53 6.19
CA PRO A 478 25.32 20.12 6.82
C PRO A 478 25.60 21.37 7.67
N ILE A 479 26.85 21.84 7.69
CA ILE A 479 27.37 22.87 8.57
C ILE A 479 28.03 23.98 7.76
N TYR A 480 28.13 25.18 8.35
CA TYR A 480 28.96 26.28 7.83
C TYR A 480 30.30 26.27 8.56
N LEU A 481 31.40 26.34 7.81
CA LEU A 481 32.79 26.36 8.32
C LEU A 481 33.48 27.72 8.13
N ASP A 482 32.86 28.65 7.41
CA ASP A 482 33.36 29.97 7.01
C ASP A 482 33.24 31.05 8.10
N GLN A 483 32.78 30.68 9.31
CA GLN A 483 32.58 31.63 10.39
C GLN A 483 33.58 31.44 11.51
N THR A 484 34.30 32.54 11.86
CA THR A 484 35.16 32.54 13.05
C THR A 484 34.32 32.43 14.32
N PHE A 485 34.57 31.41 15.08
CA PHE A 485 33.87 31.13 16.34
C PHE A 485 34.87 30.93 17.50
N LYS A 486 34.43 31.29 18.70
CA LYS A 486 35.23 31.00 19.91
C LYS A 486 35.20 29.49 20.13
N ARG A 487 36.38 28.86 20.10
CA ARG A 487 36.49 27.42 20.35
C ARG A 487 35.84 27.02 21.69
N ALA A 488 35.02 25.97 21.61
CA ALA A 488 34.43 25.40 22.80
C ALA A 488 35.50 24.81 23.70
N SER A 489 35.29 24.84 25.05
CA SER A 489 36.11 24.06 25.94
C SER A 489 35.81 22.56 25.71
N SER A 490 36.82 21.81 25.29
CA SER A 490 36.68 20.38 24.94
C SER A 490 36.87 19.43 26.10
N GLU A 491 36.78 19.90 27.35
CA GLU A 491 36.94 19.03 28.51
C GLU A 491 35.61 18.46 29.02
N ASN A 492 35.57 17.14 29.23
CA ASN A 492 34.41 16.44 29.82
C ASN A 492 33.09 16.69 29.13
N LEU A 493 33.00 16.41 27.82
CA LEU A 493 31.81 16.55 27.01
C LEU A 493 30.89 15.33 27.14
N SER A 494 29.67 15.54 27.60
CA SER A 494 28.66 14.48 27.70
C SER A 494 27.74 14.48 26.47
N TRP A 495 27.58 13.31 25.82
CA TRP A 495 26.72 13.13 24.66
C TRP A 495 25.24 13.08 25.05
N LYS A 496 24.37 13.79 24.30
CA LYS A 496 22.92 13.81 24.50
C LYS A 496 22.22 13.80 23.15
N LEU A 497 21.14 13.01 23.02
CA LEU A 497 20.27 13.08 21.86
C LEU A 497 19.35 14.28 21.96
N THR A 498 19.16 14.97 20.85
CA THR A 498 18.15 16.02 20.71
C THR A 498 16.74 15.41 20.54
N ARG A 499 15.70 16.25 20.44
CA ARG A 499 14.35 15.77 20.14
C ARG A 499 14.30 15.07 18.78
N GLU A 500 14.95 15.64 17.78
CA GLU A 500 15.08 15.08 16.44
C GLU A 500 15.82 13.74 16.47
N GLY A 501 16.93 13.64 17.23
CA GLY A 501 17.65 12.40 17.40
C GLY A 501 16.83 11.31 18.09
N TRP A 502 15.92 11.64 18.99
CA TRP A 502 15.04 10.64 19.61
C TRP A 502 14.02 10.04 18.61
N VAL A 503 13.68 10.75 17.55
CA VAL A 503 12.74 10.28 16.50
C VAL A 503 13.46 9.39 15.48
N GLU A 504 14.75 9.67 15.20
CA GLU A 504 15.54 8.92 14.21
C GLU A 504 15.96 7.54 14.75
N PRO A 505 15.54 6.42 14.15
CA PRO A 505 15.86 5.07 14.66
C PRO A 505 17.37 4.78 14.73
N TRP A 506 18.11 5.25 13.73
CA TRP A 506 19.54 4.95 13.57
C TRP A 506 20.47 5.68 14.56
N THR A 507 19.96 6.62 15.35
CA THR A 507 20.72 7.33 16.40
C THR A 507 20.62 6.65 17.76
N ARG A 508 19.68 5.72 17.94
CA ARG A 508 19.43 5.02 19.18
C ARG A 508 19.99 3.61 19.12
N VAL A 509 20.71 3.22 20.16
CA VAL A 509 21.27 1.86 20.28
C VAL A 509 20.32 0.92 21.00
N ARG A 510 19.45 1.43 21.86
CA ARG A 510 18.45 0.63 22.59
C ARG A 510 17.04 0.94 22.07
N PRO A 511 16.17 -0.07 21.92
CA PRO A 511 14.80 0.13 21.42
C PRO A 511 13.92 0.91 22.41
N LEU A 512 14.13 0.73 23.72
CA LEU A 512 13.33 1.41 24.76
C LEU A 512 14.02 2.70 25.22
N GLU A 513 13.25 3.78 25.24
CA GLU A 513 13.76 5.11 25.66
C GLU A 513 14.39 5.10 27.05
N ARG A 514 13.80 4.37 28.00
CA ARG A 514 14.34 4.27 29.36
C ARG A 514 15.77 3.68 29.36
N ASP A 515 15.98 2.63 28.59
CA ASP A 515 17.26 1.91 28.57
C ASP A 515 18.31 2.71 27.78
N GLU A 516 17.90 3.41 26.73
CA GLU A 516 18.77 4.32 25.98
C GLU A 516 19.19 5.52 26.82
N ARG A 517 18.30 6.12 27.62
CA ARG A 517 18.64 7.17 28.57
C ARG A 517 19.63 6.70 29.63
N ALA A 518 19.44 5.49 30.16
CA ALA A 518 20.37 4.89 31.13
C ALA A 518 21.75 4.69 30.48
N ARG A 519 21.84 4.18 29.28
CA ARG A 519 23.06 4.00 28.49
C ARG A 519 23.79 5.34 28.26
N LEU A 520 23.09 6.35 27.76
CA LEU A 520 23.66 7.68 27.53
C LEU A 520 24.28 8.30 28.78
N ASN A 521 23.67 8.10 29.96
CA ASN A 521 24.18 8.59 31.21
C ASN A 521 25.46 7.87 31.68
N THR A 522 25.71 6.64 31.17
CA THR A 522 26.93 5.85 31.52
C THR A 522 28.04 6.04 30.50
N MET A 523 27.82 6.74 29.40
CA MET A 523 28.84 7.02 28.39
C MET A 523 30.02 7.78 28.97
N PRO A 524 31.28 7.52 28.47
CA PRO A 524 32.42 8.30 28.89
C PRO A 524 32.32 9.73 28.38
N PRO A 525 32.92 10.68 29.11
CA PRO A 525 33.05 12.03 28.57
C PRO A 525 34.06 12.05 27.42
N PHE A 526 33.72 12.78 26.36
CA PHE A 526 34.58 13.03 25.22
C PHE A 526 35.49 14.24 25.44
N ARG A 527 36.56 14.37 24.65
CA ARG A 527 37.59 15.41 24.76
C ARG A 527 37.94 16.09 23.47
N VAL A 528 37.57 15.54 22.31
CA VAL A 528 37.85 16.12 21.01
C VAL A 528 36.55 16.57 20.39
N LEU A 529 36.43 17.87 20.19
CA LEU A 529 35.24 18.49 19.55
C LEU A 529 35.70 19.50 18.51
N ASN A 530 35.30 19.30 17.27
CA ASN A 530 35.34 20.33 16.25
C ASN A 530 34.12 21.23 16.44
N THR A 531 34.38 22.52 16.64
CA THR A 531 33.27 23.44 16.95
C THR A 531 32.48 23.75 15.70
N ILE A 532 31.17 23.44 15.70
CA ILE A 532 30.25 23.80 14.62
C ILE A 532 29.63 25.17 14.93
N PRO A 533 29.99 26.22 14.19
CA PRO A 533 29.50 27.59 14.46
C PRO A 533 28.02 27.73 14.10
N LYS A 534 27.58 27.14 12.98
CA LYS A 534 26.23 27.25 12.45
C LYS A 534 25.87 26.06 11.58
N ILE A 535 24.62 25.62 11.65
CA ILE A 535 24.05 24.60 10.76
C ILE A 535 23.39 25.23 9.54
N LYS A 536 23.37 24.49 8.42
CA LYS A 536 22.70 24.93 7.19
C LYS A 536 21.18 24.78 7.30
N PRO A 537 20.39 25.59 6.56
CA PRO A 537 18.95 25.40 6.45
C PRO A 537 18.62 23.98 5.96
N GLY A 538 17.66 23.32 6.58
CA GLY A 538 17.28 21.94 6.28
C GLY A 538 18.14 20.87 6.97
N ALA A 539 19.26 21.23 7.58
CA ALA A 539 20.02 20.29 8.40
C ALA A 539 19.41 20.12 9.80
N ARG A 540 19.54 18.91 10.31
CA ARG A 540 18.99 18.50 11.62
C ARG A 540 20.13 18.17 12.57
N VAL A 541 20.07 18.72 13.77
CA VAL A 541 20.97 18.35 14.87
C VAL A 541 20.36 17.15 15.59
N LEU A 542 20.99 16.00 15.50
CA LEU A 542 20.51 14.74 16.07
C LEU A 542 21.11 14.45 17.44
N ALA A 543 22.36 14.91 17.68
CA ALA A 543 22.96 14.86 18.99
C ALA A 543 23.76 16.13 19.29
N GLU A 544 23.86 16.43 20.57
CA GLU A 544 24.63 17.53 21.13
C GLU A 544 25.62 16.99 22.19
N VAL A 545 26.67 17.73 22.43
CA VAL A 545 27.50 17.55 23.61
C VAL A 545 27.33 18.72 24.58
N GLU A 546 27.31 18.41 25.86
CA GLU A 546 27.21 19.41 26.92
C GLU A 546 28.51 19.39 27.77
N ASN A 547 29.11 20.56 27.96
CA ASN A 547 30.28 20.71 28.82
C ASN A 547 29.87 20.85 30.30
N LEU A 548 30.87 20.93 31.20
CA LEU A 548 30.66 21.09 32.65
C LEU A 548 29.96 22.42 33.01
N LEU A 549 29.98 23.41 32.12
CA LEU A 549 29.37 24.71 32.34
C LEU A 549 27.89 24.74 31.88
N GLY A 550 27.41 23.66 31.23
CA GLY A 550 26.08 23.56 30.71
C GLY A 550 25.91 24.09 29.28
N ASP A 551 27.02 24.50 28.62
CA ASP A 551 26.96 24.92 27.22
C ASP A 551 26.78 23.71 26.30
N ARG A 552 25.96 23.83 25.25
CA ARG A 552 25.63 22.77 24.30
C ARG A 552 26.18 23.08 22.93
N TYR A 553 26.74 22.08 22.29
CA TYR A 553 27.32 22.16 20.96
C TYR A 553 26.81 20.99 20.11
N PRO A 554 26.44 21.25 18.83
CA PRO A 554 26.09 20.18 17.90
C PRO A 554 27.23 19.16 17.77
N SER A 555 26.90 17.87 17.82
CA SER A 555 27.88 16.79 17.72
C SER A 555 27.57 15.80 16.60
N LEU A 556 26.29 15.59 16.27
CA LEU A 556 25.83 14.82 15.12
C LEU A 556 24.81 15.65 14.35
N VAL A 557 25.15 16.02 13.13
CA VAL A 557 24.31 16.83 12.25
C VAL A 557 24.14 16.09 10.92
N ALA A 558 22.92 16.02 10.40
CA ALA A 558 22.63 15.35 9.14
C ALA A 558 21.66 16.15 8.27
N HIS A 559 21.81 16.01 6.95
CA HIS A 559 20.85 16.50 5.97
C HIS A 559 20.92 15.69 4.67
N ASN A 560 19.96 15.91 3.77
CA ASN A 560 20.04 15.44 2.39
C ASN A 560 20.66 16.54 1.51
N PHE A 561 21.54 16.15 0.59
CA PHE A 561 22.16 17.06 -0.35
C PHE A 561 22.07 16.48 -1.77
N GLY A 562 21.27 17.10 -2.64
CA GLY A 562 20.93 16.50 -3.93
C GLY A 562 20.17 15.19 -3.70
N ALA A 563 20.63 14.12 -4.34
CA ALA A 563 20.09 12.79 -4.18
C ALA A 563 20.67 12.02 -2.97
N GLY A 564 21.78 12.50 -2.37
CA GLY A 564 22.50 11.76 -1.33
C GLY A 564 22.26 12.27 0.10
N LYS A 565 22.79 11.50 1.05
CA LYS A 565 22.72 11.76 2.48
C LYS A 565 24.07 12.20 3.02
N VAL A 566 24.08 13.22 3.86
CA VAL A 566 25.33 13.73 4.46
C VAL A 566 25.18 13.81 5.97
N ALA A 567 26.13 13.23 6.71
CA ALA A 567 26.25 13.40 8.14
C ALA A 567 27.63 13.95 8.54
N CYS A 568 27.65 14.68 9.63
CA CYS A 568 28.84 15.18 10.26
C CYS A 568 28.84 14.79 11.75
N VAL A 569 29.89 14.08 12.20
CA VAL A 569 30.13 13.77 13.60
C VAL A 569 31.30 14.64 14.07
N ALA A 570 31.01 15.63 14.89
CA ALA A 570 32.01 16.63 15.32
C ALA A 570 32.92 16.13 16.46
N ILE A 571 32.69 14.92 17.00
CA ILE A 571 33.53 14.30 18.01
C ILE A 571 34.59 13.46 17.35
N GLY A 572 35.87 13.66 17.71
CA GLY A 572 37.03 12.95 17.17
C GLY A 572 37.59 11.86 18.08
N ASP A 573 36.89 11.48 19.14
CA ASP A 573 37.34 10.46 20.09
C ASP A 573 36.23 9.51 20.56
N MET A 574 35.30 9.13 19.64
CA MET A 574 34.22 8.18 19.93
C MET A 574 34.74 6.79 20.30
N TRP A 575 35.89 6.39 19.79
CA TRP A 575 36.59 5.15 20.15
C TRP A 575 36.76 4.96 21.67
N ARG A 576 36.82 6.04 22.46
CA ARG A 576 36.94 5.96 23.92
C ARG A 576 35.77 5.26 24.58
N TRP A 577 34.60 5.35 23.97
CA TRP A 577 33.41 4.63 24.42
C TRP A 577 33.64 3.12 24.30
N GLY A 578 34.08 2.64 23.13
CA GLY A 578 34.34 1.23 22.89
C GLY A 578 35.52 0.62 23.66
N MET A 579 36.35 1.46 24.31
CA MET A 579 37.49 0.99 25.11
C MET A 579 37.10 0.62 26.56
N ARG A 580 35.87 0.88 27.00
CA ARG A 580 35.49 0.65 28.41
C ARG A 580 35.20 -0.81 28.74
N GLY A 581 34.58 -1.54 27.86
CA GLY A 581 34.19 -2.93 28.09
C GLY A 581 33.56 -3.56 26.84
N GLU A 582 33.19 -4.82 26.90
CA GLU A 582 32.61 -5.57 25.78
C GLU A 582 31.19 -5.03 25.42
N SER A 583 30.40 -4.69 26.45
CA SER A 583 29.05 -4.12 26.24
C SER A 583 29.12 -2.77 25.53
N GLU A 584 30.02 -1.88 25.97
CA GLU A 584 30.18 -0.55 25.37
C GLU A 584 30.78 -0.63 23.97
N GLN A 585 31.65 -1.63 23.75
CA GLN A 585 32.20 -1.89 22.42
C GLN A 585 31.10 -2.37 21.44
N GLU A 586 30.20 -3.24 21.91
CA GLU A 586 29.08 -3.69 21.06
C GLU A 586 28.06 -2.56 20.80
N ASP A 587 27.81 -1.71 21.80
CA ASP A 587 26.98 -0.54 21.67
C ASP A 587 27.56 0.45 20.63
N LEU A 588 28.87 0.71 20.68
CA LEU A 588 29.54 1.54 19.65
C LEU A 588 29.51 0.87 18.29
N ALA A 589 29.72 -0.44 18.21
CA ALA A 589 29.67 -1.17 16.96
C ALA A 589 28.27 -1.13 16.34
N ARG A 590 27.21 -1.23 17.15
CA ARG A 590 25.83 -1.08 16.71
C ARG A 590 25.56 0.32 16.16
N LEU A 591 25.99 1.37 16.85
CA LEU A 591 25.84 2.74 16.36
C LEU A 591 26.54 2.94 15.01
N TRP A 592 27.76 2.42 14.85
CA TRP A 592 28.49 2.54 13.57
C TRP A 592 27.82 1.77 12.43
N ARG A 593 27.31 0.57 12.70
CA ARG A 593 26.51 -0.17 11.70
C ARG A 593 25.25 0.60 11.30
N GLN A 594 24.53 1.17 12.26
CA GLN A 594 23.31 1.97 11.99
C GLN A 594 23.62 3.23 11.17
N ILE A 595 24.70 3.96 11.48
CA ILE A 595 25.14 5.12 10.70
C ILE A 595 25.53 4.69 9.28
N ALA A 596 26.32 3.63 9.14
CA ALA A 596 26.74 3.13 7.84
C ALA A 596 25.54 2.70 6.97
N ARG A 597 24.62 1.94 7.56
CA ARG A 597 23.38 1.54 6.87
C ARG A 597 22.50 2.74 6.48
N TRP A 598 22.40 3.75 7.36
CA TRP A 598 21.67 4.96 7.04
C TRP A 598 22.26 5.70 5.82
N LEU A 599 23.59 5.72 5.71
CA LEU A 599 24.29 6.36 4.59
C LEU A 599 24.00 5.66 3.26
N VAL A 600 23.97 4.32 3.25
CA VAL A 600 23.84 3.52 2.02
C VAL A 600 22.40 3.16 1.67
N THR A 601 21.45 3.34 2.61
CA THR A 601 20.02 3.11 2.33
C THR A 601 19.51 4.15 1.33
N ASP A 602 18.75 3.71 0.34
CA ASP A 602 18.16 4.53 -0.75
C ASP A 602 19.20 5.13 -1.71
N VAL A 603 20.43 4.62 -1.74
CA VAL A 603 21.40 4.99 -2.77
C VAL A 603 20.98 4.36 -4.09
N PRO A 604 20.74 5.15 -5.16
CA PRO A 604 20.24 4.62 -6.42
C PRO A 604 21.22 3.64 -7.07
N GLU A 605 20.70 2.56 -7.63
CA GLU A 605 21.46 1.64 -8.48
C GLU A 605 21.42 2.05 -9.96
N ILE A 606 22.29 1.48 -10.79
CA ILE A 606 22.28 1.73 -12.24
C ILE A 606 20.98 1.23 -12.85
N VAL A 607 20.53 0.05 -12.41
CA VAL A 607 19.24 -0.54 -12.81
C VAL A 607 18.47 -0.92 -11.56
N GLU A 608 17.22 -0.51 -11.51
CA GLU A 608 16.26 -0.86 -10.46
C GLU A 608 15.00 -1.45 -11.08
N ILE A 609 14.39 -2.44 -10.44
CA ILE A 609 13.11 -3.02 -10.84
C ILE A 609 12.20 -3.13 -9.64
N GLU A 610 10.96 -2.70 -9.80
CA GLU A 610 9.93 -2.76 -8.77
C GLU A 610 8.69 -3.48 -9.31
N ALA A 611 8.16 -4.43 -8.54
CA ALA A 611 6.92 -5.12 -8.82
C ALA A 611 5.78 -4.53 -7.99
N LYS A 612 4.71 -4.07 -8.66
CA LYS A 612 3.51 -3.52 -8.00
C LYS A 612 2.27 -4.31 -8.41
N GLU A 613 1.46 -4.70 -7.43
CA GLU A 613 0.18 -5.35 -7.71
C GLU A 613 -0.84 -4.34 -8.27
N SER A 614 -1.53 -4.74 -9.33
CA SER A 614 -2.58 -3.99 -10.01
C SER A 614 -3.77 -4.90 -10.26
N SER A 615 -4.92 -4.31 -10.59
CA SER A 615 -6.13 -5.06 -11.01
C SER A 615 -5.93 -5.93 -12.25
N GLU A 616 -4.98 -5.58 -13.11
CA GLU A 616 -4.67 -6.29 -14.37
C GLU A 616 -3.54 -7.33 -14.21
N GLY A 617 -2.85 -7.34 -13.07
CA GLY A 617 -1.72 -8.21 -12.80
C GLY A 617 -0.59 -7.46 -12.08
N ILE A 618 0.63 -7.97 -12.21
CA ILE A 618 1.82 -7.35 -11.66
C ILE A 618 2.41 -6.38 -12.69
N VAL A 619 2.51 -5.12 -12.32
CA VAL A 619 3.18 -4.08 -13.11
C VAL A 619 4.65 -4.05 -12.69
N LEU A 620 5.55 -4.29 -13.63
CA LEU A 620 6.99 -4.22 -13.45
C LEU A 620 7.47 -2.88 -13.98
N ASN A 621 8.00 -2.05 -13.09
CA ASN A 621 8.60 -0.77 -13.41
C ASN A 621 10.12 -0.88 -13.32
N VAL A 622 10.82 -0.50 -14.37
CA VAL A 622 12.28 -0.51 -14.45
C VAL A 622 12.77 0.93 -14.55
N GLU A 623 13.75 1.28 -13.72
CA GLU A 623 14.50 2.52 -13.83
C GLU A 623 15.95 2.18 -14.21
N ALA A 624 16.47 2.80 -15.28
CA ALA A 624 17.81 2.60 -15.76
C ALA A 624 18.56 3.94 -15.90
N ARG A 625 19.82 3.93 -15.50
CA ARG A 625 20.72 5.07 -15.52
C ARG A 625 21.99 4.71 -16.29
N ASN A 626 22.68 5.69 -16.83
CA ASN A 626 24.01 5.53 -17.42
C ASN A 626 25.10 5.57 -16.32
N ASP A 627 26.38 5.43 -16.72
CA ASP A 627 27.53 5.46 -15.79
C ASP A 627 27.67 6.77 -15.00
N ASP A 628 27.11 7.87 -15.51
CA ASP A 628 27.00 9.15 -14.80
C ASP A 628 25.77 9.23 -13.84
N TYR A 629 25.00 8.13 -13.68
CA TYR A 629 23.75 8.04 -12.93
C TYR A 629 22.63 8.97 -13.41
N LYS A 630 22.70 9.41 -14.65
CA LYS A 630 21.61 10.13 -15.33
C LYS A 630 20.66 9.15 -15.98
N PRO A 631 19.37 9.51 -16.13
CA PRO A 631 18.40 8.66 -16.81
C PRO A 631 18.92 8.21 -18.19
N LEU A 632 18.76 6.92 -18.50
CA LEU A 632 19.18 6.36 -19.78
C LEU A 632 18.25 6.85 -20.89
N GLU A 633 18.80 7.58 -21.86
CA GLU A 633 18.01 8.17 -22.95
C GLU A 633 17.54 7.12 -23.97
N ILE A 634 18.41 6.14 -24.28
CA ILE A 634 18.16 5.10 -25.28
C ILE A 634 18.61 3.77 -24.70
N GLY A 635 17.69 2.83 -24.61
CA GLY A 635 17.98 1.48 -24.09
C GLY A 635 16.78 0.55 -24.26
N GLN A 636 17.01 -0.73 -23.97
CA GLN A 636 16.01 -1.78 -24.01
C GLN A 636 16.06 -2.59 -22.72
N ALA A 637 14.94 -2.78 -22.06
CA ALA A 637 14.84 -3.59 -20.85
C ALA A 637 14.21 -4.95 -21.19
N ARG A 638 14.99 -6.01 -21.03
CA ARG A 638 14.55 -7.41 -21.17
C ARG A 638 14.30 -7.96 -19.77
N ILE A 639 13.14 -8.51 -19.53
CA ILE A 639 12.73 -9.05 -18.23
C ILE A 639 12.47 -10.55 -18.40
N THR A 640 13.18 -11.36 -17.64
CA THR A 640 12.95 -12.81 -17.54
C THR A 640 12.22 -13.10 -16.24
N ILE A 641 11.03 -13.68 -16.31
CA ILE A 641 10.22 -14.04 -15.15
C ILE A 641 10.27 -15.53 -14.96
N GLN A 642 10.63 -15.98 -13.76
CA GLN A 642 10.71 -17.40 -13.40
C GLN A 642 9.82 -17.72 -12.20
N ARG A 643 9.13 -18.86 -12.25
CA ARG A 643 8.46 -19.45 -11.11
C ARG A 643 9.44 -20.31 -10.30
N VAL A 644 9.54 -20.06 -8.98
CA VAL A 644 10.63 -20.63 -8.14
C VAL A 644 10.16 -21.59 -7.04
N ASP A 645 8.85 -21.71 -6.82
CA ASP A 645 8.26 -22.56 -5.77
C ASP A 645 8.09 -24.05 -6.16
N LEU A 646 8.39 -24.40 -7.43
CA LEU A 646 8.26 -25.75 -7.93
C LEU A 646 9.56 -26.55 -7.76
N THR A 647 9.45 -27.77 -7.23
CA THR A 647 10.55 -28.73 -7.24
C THR A 647 10.87 -29.20 -8.67
N GLU A 648 12.05 -29.80 -8.91
CA GLU A 648 12.45 -30.30 -10.22
C GLU A 648 11.48 -31.36 -10.78
N GLU A 649 10.91 -32.21 -9.93
CA GLU A 649 9.92 -33.23 -10.33
C GLU A 649 8.58 -32.57 -10.72
N GLU A 650 8.14 -31.59 -9.97
CA GLU A 650 6.94 -30.82 -10.28
C GLU A 650 7.10 -30.02 -11.57
N ARG A 651 8.23 -29.32 -11.77
CA ARG A 651 8.55 -28.61 -13.01
C ARG A 651 8.42 -29.44 -14.25
N THR A 652 8.92 -30.68 -14.20
CA THR A 652 8.91 -31.58 -15.35
C THR A 652 7.48 -31.99 -15.75
N ASN A 653 6.57 -32.05 -14.77
CA ASN A 653 5.18 -32.45 -14.96
C ASN A 653 4.22 -31.25 -15.09
N TYR A 654 4.69 -30.04 -14.81
CA TYR A 654 3.88 -28.84 -14.82
C TYR A 654 3.53 -28.42 -16.25
N LYS A 655 2.25 -28.15 -16.49
CA LYS A 655 1.73 -27.74 -17.81
C LYS A 655 1.62 -26.21 -17.97
N GLY A 656 1.85 -25.45 -16.90
CA GLY A 656 1.89 -23.98 -16.92
C GLY A 656 3.27 -23.48 -17.37
N PHE A 657 3.44 -22.16 -17.38
CA PHE A 657 4.74 -21.59 -17.69
C PHE A 657 5.68 -21.68 -16.46
N THR A 658 6.94 -21.94 -16.70
CA THR A 658 8.00 -21.93 -15.67
C THR A 658 8.94 -20.74 -15.85
N GLU A 659 9.06 -20.23 -17.07
CA GLU A 659 9.90 -19.10 -17.44
C GLU A 659 9.31 -18.38 -18.66
N VAL A 660 9.39 -17.03 -18.66
CA VAL A 660 8.94 -16.20 -19.78
C VAL A 660 9.83 -14.96 -19.90
N ASP A 661 10.18 -14.62 -21.15
CA ASP A 661 10.87 -13.38 -21.47
C ASP A 661 9.89 -12.32 -21.97
N LEU A 662 9.99 -11.12 -21.41
CA LEU A 662 9.21 -9.95 -21.78
C LEU A 662 10.14 -8.77 -22.09
N PHE A 663 9.69 -7.86 -22.94
CA PHE A 663 10.34 -6.56 -23.13
C PHE A 663 9.49 -5.48 -22.48
N ALA A 664 10.11 -4.65 -21.68
CA ALA A 664 9.41 -3.51 -21.09
C ALA A 664 9.39 -2.33 -22.06
N GLU A 665 8.24 -1.66 -22.14
CA GLU A 665 8.05 -0.52 -23.02
C GLU A 665 8.55 0.77 -22.34
N PRO A 666 9.25 1.67 -23.07
CA PRO A 666 9.67 2.94 -22.51
C PRO A 666 8.47 3.85 -22.21
N ILE A 667 8.49 4.52 -21.07
CA ILE A 667 7.46 5.48 -20.70
C ILE A 667 7.70 6.80 -21.42
N VAL A 668 6.72 7.25 -22.19
CA VAL A 668 6.78 8.54 -22.89
C VAL A 668 6.95 9.67 -21.87
N ASP A 669 7.84 10.63 -22.15
CA ASP A 669 8.20 11.78 -21.30
C ASP A 669 8.94 11.43 -19.98
N SER A 670 9.44 10.18 -19.84
CA SER A 670 10.21 9.76 -18.67
C SER A 670 11.43 8.94 -19.10
N PRO A 671 12.52 9.58 -19.55
CA PRO A 671 13.73 8.88 -19.99
C PRO A 671 14.26 7.94 -18.89
N GLY A 672 14.75 6.77 -19.29
CA GLY A 672 15.28 5.76 -18.39
C GLY A 672 14.22 4.96 -17.62
N ARG A 673 12.92 5.16 -17.89
CA ARG A 673 11.84 4.39 -17.28
C ARG A 673 11.15 3.51 -18.29
N PHE A 674 10.99 2.24 -17.91
CA PHE A 674 10.31 1.22 -18.70
C PHE A 674 9.25 0.55 -17.84
N THR A 675 8.18 0.07 -18.48
CA THR A 675 7.11 -0.63 -17.78
C THR A 675 6.59 -1.80 -18.60
N THR A 676 6.15 -2.85 -17.92
CA THR A 676 5.41 -3.96 -18.53
C THR A 676 4.46 -4.55 -17.50
N THR A 677 3.42 -5.24 -17.98
CA THR A 677 2.46 -5.89 -17.09
C THR A 677 2.50 -7.39 -17.31
N PHE A 678 2.59 -8.13 -16.23
CA PHE A 678 2.57 -9.58 -16.20
C PHE A 678 1.33 -10.09 -15.47
N ALA A 679 0.45 -10.80 -16.19
CA ALA A 679 -0.76 -11.39 -15.62
C ALA A 679 -0.58 -12.90 -15.44
N SER A 680 -0.07 -13.32 -14.28
CA SER A 680 -0.06 -14.75 -13.91
C SER A 680 -1.43 -15.19 -13.41
N ARG A 681 -1.88 -16.35 -13.89
CA ARG A 681 -3.04 -17.06 -13.36
C ARG A 681 -2.67 -18.13 -12.35
N ASP A 682 -1.41 -18.54 -12.36
CA ASP A 682 -0.92 -19.64 -11.54
C ASP A 682 -0.48 -19.11 -10.17
N GLU A 683 -0.78 -19.88 -9.13
CA GLU A 683 -0.32 -19.66 -7.77
C GLU A 683 1.17 -19.96 -7.68
N GLY A 684 1.92 -19.20 -6.89
CA GLY A 684 3.34 -19.45 -6.68
C GLY A 684 4.18 -18.23 -6.37
N ALA A 685 5.48 -18.47 -6.19
CA ALA A 685 6.50 -17.47 -5.98
C ALA A 685 7.26 -17.21 -7.30
N TYR A 686 7.46 -15.94 -7.60
CA TYR A 686 8.03 -15.48 -8.87
C TYR A 686 9.21 -14.54 -8.64
N ILE A 687 10.27 -14.71 -9.46
CA ILE A 687 11.38 -13.78 -9.58
C ILE A 687 11.37 -13.18 -10.99
N ALA A 688 11.53 -11.87 -11.07
CA ALA A 688 11.78 -11.17 -12.33
C ALA A 688 13.19 -10.61 -12.31
N SER A 689 14.02 -11.05 -13.25
CA SER A 689 15.35 -10.52 -13.48
C SER A 689 15.33 -9.63 -14.72
N VAL A 690 15.76 -8.38 -14.59
CA VAL A 690 15.86 -7.45 -15.72
C VAL A 690 17.31 -7.30 -16.15
N GLU A 691 17.52 -7.34 -17.45
CA GLU A 691 18.76 -6.99 -18.12
C GLU A 691 18.51 -5.74 -19.00
N VAL A 692 19.21 -4.66 -18.72
CA VAL A 692 19.10 -3.44 -19.51
C VAL A 692 20.25 -3.37 -20.50
N LEU A 693 19.90 -3.22 -21.77
CA LEU A 693 20.84 -3.13 -22.88
C LEU A 693 20.91 -1.69 -23.37
N GLY A 694 22.11 -1.22 -23.62
CA GLY A 694 22.38 0.08 -24.22
C GLY A 694 22.19 0.09 -25.74
N PRO A 695 22.45 1.27 -26.38
CA PRO A 695 22.23 1.45 -27.82
C PRO A 695 23.06 0.53 -28.71
N GLU A 696 24.24 0.10 -28.27
CA GLU A 696 25.14 -0.81 -29.02
C GLU A 696 24.91 -2.29 -28.66
N GLY A 697 23.94 -2.59 -27.76
CA GLY A 697 23.66 -3.93 -27.27
C GLY A 697 24.53 -4.37 -26.08
N GLU A 698 25.31 -3.46 -25.52
CA GLU A 698 26.08 -3.68 -24.28
C GLU A 698 25.13 -3.77 -23.08
N VAL A 699 25.49 -4.63 -22.11
CA VAL A 699 24.76 -4.75 -20.86
C VAL A 699 25.15 -3.60 -19.95
N ILE A 700 24.19 -2.73 -19.66
CA ILE A 700 24.35 -1.59 -18.74
C ILE A 700 24.27 -2.06 -17.29
N GLY A 701 23.32 -2.96 -16.99
CA GLY A 701 23.15 -3.51 -15.66
C GLY A 701 22.03 -4.52 -15.58
N MET A 702 21.95 -5.16 -14.41
CA MET A 702 20.94 -6.17 -14.08
C MET A 702 20.35 -5.87 -12.70
N ALA A 703 19.08 -6.20 -12.52
CA ALA A 703 18.40 -6.11 -11.24
C ALA A 703 17.33 -7.20 -11.12
N GLU A 704 16.96 -7.53 -9.88
CA GLU A 704 15.95 -8.55 -9.59
C GLU A 704 14.88 -8.02 -8.64
N THR A 705 13.68 -8.51 -8.82
CA THR A 705 12.57 -8.31 -7.88
C THR A 705 11.76 -9.60 -7.77
N GLY A 706 10.92 -9.71 -6.76
CA GLY A 706 10.06 -10.87 -6.61
C GLY A 706 8.67 -10.51 -6.11
N TRP A 707 7.74 -11.42 -6.26
CA TRP A 707 6.41 -11.34 -5.67
C TRP A 707 5.84 -12.73 -5.44
N VAL A 708 4.79 -12.78 -4.66
CA VAL A 708 4.03 -14.01 -4.41
C VAL A 708 2.62 -13.82 -4.94
N ASN A 709 2.12 -14.78 -5.68
CA ASN A 709 0.75 -14.85 -6.14
C ASN A 709 0.04 -16.01 -5.44
N GLU A 710 -0.77 -15.71 -4.43
CA GLU A 710 -1.53 -16.68 -3.64
C GLU A 710 -3.05 -16.40 -3.71
N PRO A 711 -3.67 -16.53 -4.89
CA PRO A 711 -5.08 -16.21 -5.04
C PRO A 711 -5.98 -17.12 -4.20
N LEU A 712 -5.71 -18.43 -4.15
CA LEU A 712 -6.50 -19.39 -3.39
C LEU A 712 -6.45 -19.13 -1.89
N THR A 713 -5.24 -18.94 -1.35
CA THR A 713 -5.07 -18.66 0.06
C THR A 713 -5.74 -17.34 0.46
N ASN A 714 -5.73 -16.34 -0.43
CA ASN A 714 -6.42 -15.08 -0.21
C ASN A 714 -7.95 -15.21 -0.31
N GLU A 715 -8.45 -16.07 -1.18
CA GLU A 715 -9.88 -16.37 -1.32
C GLU A 715 -10.43 -17.07 -0.07
N TYR A 716 -9.66 -18.00 0.52
CA TYR A 716 -10.04 -18.74 1.74
C TYR A 716 -9.55 -18.12 3.05
N ARG A 717 -9.15 -16.84 3.06
CA ARG A 717 -8.69 -16.17 4.28
C ARG A 717 -9.77 -16.02 5.36
N ALA A 718 -11.03 -15.98 4.95
CA ALA A 718 -12.20 -15.91 5.81
C ALA A 718 -13.31 -16.79 5.22
N LEU A 719 -13.76 -17.79 5.96
CA LEU A 719 -14.75 -18.76 5.47
C LEU A 719 -16.19 -18.38 5.82
N SER A 720 -16.38 -17.50 6.82
CA SER A 720 -17.69 -16.99 7.19
C SER A 720 -18.09 -15.81 6.32
N PRO A 721 -19.35 -15.71 5.90
CA PRO A 721 -19.82 -14.58 5.10
C PRO A 721 -19.60 -13.24 5.80
N ASP A 722 -19.09 -12.25 5.06
CA ASP A 722 -18.90 -10.87 5.55
C ASP A 722 -20.17 -10.04 5.42
N ARG A 723 -21.10 -10.26 6.35
CA ARG A 723 -22.37 -9.54 6.41
C ARG A 723 -22.19 -8.05 6.69
N ASP A 724 -21.14 -7.67 7.44
CA ASP A 724 -20.90 -6.29 7.81
C ASP A 724 -20.49 -5.48 6.58
N LEU A 725 -19.64 -6.02 5.71
CA LEU A 725 -19.30 -5.41 4.44
C LEU A 725 -20.55 -5.24 3.56
N LEU A 726 -21.34 -6.30 3.39
CA LEU A 726 -22.56 -6.25 2.57
C LEU A 726 -23.60 -5.27 3.12
N GLN A 727 -23.74 -5.17 4.45
CA GLN A 727 -24.61 -4.19 5.09
C GLN A 727 -24.13 -2.75 4.87
N ARG A 728 -22.81 -2.51 4.90
CA ARG A 728 -22.21 -1.19 4.60
C ARG A 728 -22.49 -0.79 3.15
N ILE A 729 -22.24 -1.69 2.20
CA ILE A 729 -22.51 -1.45 0.77
C ILE A 729 -23.98 -1.11 0.55
N ALA A 730 -24.89 -1.91 1.08
CA ALA A 730 -26.32 -1.68 0.99
C ALA A 730 -26.72 -0.30 1.55
N THR A 731 -26.29 0.01 2.77
CA THR A 731 -26.67 1.25 3.46
C THR A 731 -26.15 2.49 2.74
N GLN A 732 -24.89 2.46 2.26
CA GLN A 732 -24.29 3.61 1.59
C GLN A 732 -24.85 3.85 0.18
N THR A 733 -25.40 2.83 -0.47
CA THR A 733 -26.04 2.95 -1.79
C THR A 733 -27.56 3.18 -1.69
N GLY A 734 -28.13 3.16 -0.47
CA GLY A 734 -29.58 3.31 -0.26
C GLY A 734 -30.39 2.04 -0.50
N GLY A 735 -29.72 0.88 -0.57
CA GLY A 735 -30.31 -0.45 -0.63
C GLY A 735 -30.48 -1.09 0.75
N GLU A 736 -30.71 -2.37 0.78
CA GLU A 736 -30.80 -3.20 2.00
C GLU A 736 -30.35 -4.63 1.72
N VAL A 737 -29.81 -5.31 2.73
CA VAL A 737 -29.50 -6.75 2.64
C VAL A 737 -30.79 -7.55 2.60
N LEU A 738 -30.90 -8.47 1.66
CA LEU A 738 -32.09 -9.26 1.42
C LEU A 738 -31.91 -10.71 1.87
N ASP A 739 -32.99 -11.27 2.42
CA ASP A 739 -33.11 -12.72 2.56
C ASP A 739 -33.67 -13.35 1.28
N TRP A 740 -33.39 -14.62 1.04
CA TRP A 740 -33.86 -15.36 -0.14
C TRP A 740 -35.38 -15.24 -0.37
N ASN A 741 -36.18 -15.25 0.71
CA ASN A 741 -37.63 -15.12 0.63
C ASN A 741 -38.09 -13.73 0.17
N ALA A 742 -37.26 -12.72 0.34
CA ALA A 742 -37.59 -11.35 -0.06
C ALA A 742 -37.46 -11.12 -1.58
N LEU A 743 -36.82 -12.04 -2.31
CA LEU A 743 -36.67 -11.96 -3.76
C LEU A 743 -38.01 -11.98 -4.51
N ALA A 744 -38.99 -12.70 -4.03
CA ALA A 744 -40.35 -12.71 -4.61
C ALA A 744 -40.99 -11.31 -4.66
N THR A 745 -40.63 -10.40 -3.79
CA THR A 745 -41.19 -9.04 -3.69
C THR A 745 -40.21 -7.94 -4.13
N ILE A 746 -39.06 -8.30 -4.68
CA ILE A 746 -38.00 -7.32 -5.01
C ILE A 746 -38.45 -6.34 -6.09
N GLY A 747 -39.20 -6.79 -7.08
CA GLY A 747 -39.77 -5.92 -8.12
C GLY A 747 -40.61 -4.77 -7.56
N ASP A 748 -41.43 -5.05 -6.55
CA ASP A 748 -42.23 -4.06 -5.84
C ASP A 748 -41.39 -3.13 -4.99
N LYS A 749 -40.31 -3.63 -4.37
CA LYS A 749 -39.38 -2.81 -3.57
C LYS A 749 -38.64 -1.81 -4.45
N ILE A 750 -38.01 -2.26 -5.53
CA ILE A 750 -37.33 -1.38 -6.51
C ILE A 750 -38.33 -0.36 -7.08
N SER A 751 -39.57 -0.80 -7.37
CA SER A 751 -40.61 0.08 -7.91
C SER A 751 -41.03 1.19 -6.93
N LYS A 752 -40.86 1.00 -5.62
CA LYS A 752 -41.19 2.01 -4.59
C LYS A 752 -40.09 3.06 -4.41
N GLN A 753 -38.90 2.81 -4.90
CA GLN A 753 -37.79 3.79 -4.90
C GLN A 753 -37.85 4.68 -6.15
N GLN A 754 -37.06 5.78 -6.14
CA GLN A 754 -36.95 6.65 -7.32
C GLN A 754 -36.18 5.89 -8.42
N THR A 755 -36.90 5.45 -9.44
CA THR A 755 -36.33 4.83 -10.64
C THR A 755 -35.96 5.89 -11.67
N PRO A 756 -34.92 5.67 -12.51
CA PRO A 756 -34.47 6.66 -13.49
C PRO A 756 -35.55 7.06 -14.50
N ILE A 757 -36.36 6.11 -14.94
CA ILE A 757 -37.45 6.38 -15.91
C ILE A 757 -38.77 6.03 -15.24
N THR A 758 -39.65 7.06 -15.09
CA THR A 758 -40.98 6.92 -14.53
C THR A 758 -42.02 7.22 -15.60
N GLU A 759 -43.18 6.59 -15.51
CA GLU A 759 -44.38 6.96 -16.25
C GLU A 759 -45.47 7.44 -15.29
N ILE A 760 -46.23 8.43 -15.72
CA ILE A 760 -47.35 8.95 -14.95
C ILE A 760 -48.55 8.04 -15.19
N TRP A 761 -49.08 7.43 -14.16
CA TRP A 761 -50.37 6.74 -14.23
C TRP A 761 -51.47 7.65 -13.69
N SER A 762 -52.62 7.58 -14.34
CA SER A 762 -53.78 8.32 -13.88
C SER A 762 -55.00 7.40 -13.82
N TYR A 763 -55.73 7.48 -12.74
CA TYR A 763 -56.97 6.75 -12.53
C TYR A 763 -58.12 7.74 -12.31
N PRO A 764 -59.12 7.76 -13.21
CA PRO A 764 -60.21 8.68 -13.11
C PRO A 764 -61.14 8.32 -11.95
N LEU A 765 -61.31 9.24 -10.99
CA LEU A 765 -62.16 9.02 -9.80
C LEU A 765 -63.65 9.12 -10.08
N TRP A 766 -64.03 9.83 -11.15
CA TRP A 766 -65.43 10.05 -11.49
C TRP A 766 -66.10 8.87 -12.20
N HIS A 767 -65.35 7.93 -12.77
CA HIS A 767 -65.89 6.68 -13.33
C HIS A 767 -66.41 5.72 -12.26
N ASN A 768 -66.29 6.06 -10.98
CA ASN A 768 -66.84 5.27 -9.89
C ASN A 768 -68.35 5.53 -9.77
N GLY A 769 -69.16 4.53 -10.17
CA GLY A 769 -70.61 4.62 -10.16
C GLY A 769 -71.23 5.03 -8.85
N TRP A 770 -70.52 4.91 -7.73
CA TRP A 770 -70.96 5.33 -6.42
C TRP A 770 -71.13 6.86 -6.26
N LEU A 771 -70.21 7.67 -6.90
CA LEU A 771 -70.33 9.14 -6.87
C LEU A 771 -71.58 9.62 -7.59
N PHE A 772 -71.89 9.03 -8.77
CA PHE A 772 -73.10 9.31 -9.48
C PHE A 772 -74.38 8.86 -8.73
N ALA A 773 -74.36 7.65 -8.16
CA ALA A 773 -75.43 7.12 -7.32
C ALA A 773 -75.64 7.99 -6.10
N ALA A 774 -74.60 8.49 -5.42
CA ALA A 774 -74.69 9.39 -4.28
C ALA A 774 -75.40 10.72 -4.68
N SER A 775 -74.94 11.31 -5.82
CA SER A 775 -75.61 12.53 -6.31
C SER A 775 -77.08 12.30 -6.64
N LEU A 776 -77.38 11.17 -7.32
CA LEU A 776 -78.76 10.81 -7.63
C LEU A 776 -79.63 10.59 -6.37
N CYS A 777 -79.07 9.90 -5.36
CA CYS A 777 -79.70 9.72 -4.04
C CYS A 777 -79.96 11.06 -3.37
N CYS A 778 -79.07 12.05 -3.44
CA CYS A 778 -79.26 13.39 -2.92
C CYS A 778 -80.46 14.08 -3.57
N PHE A 779 -80.62 13.97 -4.91
CA PHE A 779 -81.72 14.53 -5.60
C PHE A 779 -83.02 13.77 -5.33
N LEU A 780 -83.06 12.47 -5.31
CA LEU A 780 -84.21 11.64 -4.93
C LEU A 780 -84.68 11.89 -3.52
N ALA A 781 -83.76 12.04 -2.56
CA ALA A 781 -84.09 12.37 -1.19
C ALA A 781 -84.63 13.79 -1.11
N GLU A 782 -84.09 14.76 -1.83
CA GLU A 782 -84.60 16.12 -1.87
C GLU A 782 -85.99 16.11 -2.46
N TRP A 783 -86.21 15.43 -3.62
CA TRP A 783 -87.51 15.30 -4.23
C TRP A 783 -88.56 14.59 -3.30
N GLY A 784 -88.19 13.51 -2.68
CA GLY A 784 -88.97 12.80 -1.65
C GLY A 784 -89.42 13.68 -0.50
N LEU A 785 -88.47 14.50 0.02
CA LEU A 785 -88.73 15.44 1.08
C LEU A 785 -89.67 16.53 0.64
N ARG A 786 -89.62 17.07 -0.61
CA ARG A 786 -90.57 18.05 -1.14
C ARG A 786 -91.96 17.41 -1.31
N ARG A 787 -92.05 16.23 -1.90
CA ARG A 787 -93.32 15.54 -2.13
C ARG A 787 -94.03 15.18 -0.79
N LYS A 788 -93.27 14.73 0.20
CA LYS A 788 -93.81 14.44 1.56
C LYS A 788 -94.40 15.68 2.26
N LYS A 789 -93.98 16.87 1.89
CA LYS A 789 -94.40 18.13 2.49
C LYS A 789 -95.37 18.88 1.57
N GLY A 790 -95.87 18.30 0.47
CA GLY A 790 -96.84 18.91 -0.44
C GLY A 790 -96.31 20.10 -1.22
N LEU A 791 -95.01 20.20 -1.36
CA LEU A 791 -94.36 21.22 -2.21
C LEU A 791 -94.14 20.65 -3.56
N ALA A 792 -94.58 21.29 -4.61
CA ALA A 792 -94.47 20.86 -6.01
C ALA A 792 -93.08 21.06 -6.53
#